data_3307200e415032b13206d9f5b9c8bb25
#
_entry.id   3307200e415032b13206d9f5b9c8bb25
#
_cell.length_a   1.000
_cell.length_b   1.000
_cell.length_c   1.000
_cell.angle_alpha   90.00
_cell.angle_beta   90.00
_cell.angle_gamma   90.00
#
_symmetry.space_group_name_H-M   'P 1'
#
loop_
_entity.id
_entity.type
_entity.pdbx_description
1 polymer ?
#
loop_
_entity_poly.entity_id
_entity_poly.type
_entity_poly.pdbx_seq_one_letter_code
_entity_poly.pdbx_strand_id
1 'polypeptide(L)'
;MLNEEQSVYTDDYDDGFNKFFEDIKKNPQYDSEVIKKAYDLARDAHKNQRRRSGEPYIMHPVAVAEILYKLGMDNECIVGALLHDVVEDTKYDLDYIKQEFGDEVALLVDGVTKLGQIPLSTREEVQAENIRKMFIAMNEDVRVIIIKLCDRLHNMRTLQHMPPYKQREKSLETLEIYAPIAHRLGIRPIKEELEDLAIYYLDPIAYKEIEKNLSMKKEQGEKFLADITKQISDKITPVMKHVQITSRVKSVHGIFRKVYIKGKDFEQIFDIYAVRIIVDTMIDCYNALGIVHDMFKPLPGRFKDYISMPKPNMYQSLHTTVLSDKGVPFEIQIRTWDMHRTAEYGIAAHWKYKLGRGGKDSIDSRLEWIHRMIEHGDETDTPEELVTTIKGDLSSDEVYVFTPRGDVKALPKGATVIDFAYAIHSAVGNKMVGAKVNGKIVHLDYKVKTGEIVEVLTSNAQGKGPSRDWLKIVTTGEARSKIRSWFKKEKRDENIVQGKAEVERELRRNFIRFEDSEEYIKFVTRIAERQHFTNIDDFYAAVGYGGIQISRLMPGIKDEFNRNWRVQKEEPPKPAVATTNTLDKPRNSKDSSGVVVEGIDNCLIKMARCCSPIPGEEIVGFINRGTGLTIHRKDCVNVPDDLKNCPEPERWVKAHWDNNVKVDARSTIDVYAIDRDGVVLDITACMATAHVKIHSINARPISEGNCLTTMTITVNSKEHLDSIEKSLRKIEGVYHIERSAF
;
A
#
# COMPACT_ATOMS: atom_id res chain seq x y z
N MET A 1 -32.61 -26.67 -35.57
CA MET A 1 -32.85 -25.30 -35.09
C MET A 1 -31.96 -24.98 -33.90
N LEU A 2 -30.64 -24.95 -34.11
CA LEU A 2 -29.65 -24.61 -33.06
C LEU A 2 -28.44 -23.85 -33.65
N ASN A 3 -28.56 -23.35 -34.90
CA ASN A 3 -27.44 -22.69 -35.60
C ASN A 3 -27.67 -21.22 -35.95
N GLU A 4 -28.82 -20.61 -35.62
CA GLU A 4 -29.09 -19.20 -35.95
C GLU A 4 -28.92 -18.22 -34.79
N GLU A 5 -28.87 -18.67 -33.53
CA GLU A 5 -28.63 -17.79 -32.39
C GLU A 5 -27.12 -17.51 -32.12
N GLN A 6 -26.20 -18.26 -32.72
CA GLN A 6 -24.74 -18.02 -32.58
C GLN A 6 -24.18 -16.96 -33.54
N SER A 7 -24.87 -16.59 -34.61
CA SER A 7 -24.39 -15.63 -35.58
C SER A 7 -24.69 -14.17 -35.22
N VAL A 8 -25.73 -13.93 -34.41
CA VAL A 8 -26.16 -12.55 -34.07
C VAL A 8 -25.25 -11.87 -33.02
N TYR A 9 -24.50 -12.67 -32.25
CA TYR A 9 -23.59 -12.13 -31.20
C TYR A 9 -22.16 -11.88 -31.66
N THR A 10 -21.75 -12.32 -32.85
CA THR A 10 -20.37 -12.15 -33.35
C THR A 10 -20.14 -10.81 -34.04
N ASP A 11 -21.15 -10.20 -34.63
CA ASP A 11 -21.01 -8.95 -35.43
C ASP A 11 -20.85 -7.69 -34.54
N ASP A 12 -21.44 -7.69 -33.35
CA ASP A 12 -21.43 -6.52 -32.45
C ASP A 12 -20.07 -6.33 -31.72
N TYR A 13 -19.27 -7.40 -31.57
CA TYR A 13 -17.98 -7.38 -30.88
C TYR A 13 -16.80 -7.04 -31.80
N ASP A 14 -16.88 -7.41 -33.05
CA ASP A 14 -15.92 -7.01 -34.09
C ASP A 14 -16.05 -5.51 -34.43
N ASP A 15 -17.20 -4.89 -34.20
CA ASP A 15 -17.43 -3.46 -34.41
C ASP A 15 -16.56 -2.59 -33.50
N GLY A 16 -16.35 -2.99 -32.24
CA GLY A 16 -15.44 -2.28 -31.31
C GLY A 16 -14.00 -2.27 -31.80
N PHE A 17 -13.49 -3.44 -32.21
CA PHE A 17 -12.14 -3.52 -32.79
C PHE A 17 -12.05 -2.80 -34.14
N ASN A 18 -13.04 -2.94 -35.02
CA ASN A 18 -13.02 -2.29 -36.32
C ASN A 18 -12.95 -0.77 -36.21
N LYS A 19 -13.68 -0.16 -35.26
CA LYS A 19 -13.58 1.29 -35.00
C LYS A 19 -12.19 1.68 -34.49
N PHE A 20 -11.62 0.95 -33.55
CA PHE A 20 -10.26 1.15 -33.07
C PHE A 20 -9.23 0.98 -34.20
N PHE A 21 -9.41 -0.03 -35.02
CA PHE A 21 -8.54 -0.34 -36.14
C PHE A 21 -8.57 0.74 -37.25
N GLU A 22 -9.73 1.33 -37.54
CA GLU A 22 -9.85 2.46 -38.45
C GLU A 22 -9.10 3.71 -37.92
N ASP A 23 -9.04 3.92 -36.62
CA ASP A 23 -8.25 5.00 -36.01
C ASP A 23 -6.73 4.71 -36.13
N ILE A 24 -6.32 3.45 -35.95
CA ILE A 24 -4.93 3.01 -36.18
C ILE A 24 -4.49 3.26 -37.63
N LYS A 25 -5.30 2.86 -38.60
CA LYS A 25 -4.99 3.06 -40.02
C LYS A 25 -4.75 4.52 -40.42
N LYS A 26 -5.41 5.46 -39.75
CA LYS A 26 -5.23 6.89 -39.99
C LYS A 26 -3.90 7.42 -39.43
N ASN A 27 -3.24 6.68 -38.55
CA ASN A 27 -2.02 7.12 -37.92
C ASN A 27 -0.80 6.36 -38.45
N PRO A 28 0.06 7.00 -39.27
CA PRO A 28 1.19 6.35 -39.91
C PRO A 28 2.29 5.86 -38.94
N GLN A 29 2.17 6.13 -37.68
CA GLN A 29 3.11 5.64 -36.66
C GLN A 29 2.90 4.15 -36.33
N TYR A 30 1.75 3.57 -36.70
CA TYR A 30 1.39 2.20 -36.38
C TYR A 30 1.36 1.32 -37.63
N ASP A 31 1.90 0.11 -37.48
CA ASP A 31 1.79 -0.94 -38.49
C ASP A 31 0.46 -1.67 -38.35
N SER A 32 -0.52 -1.23 -39.13
CA SER A 32 -1.87 -1.78 -39.06
C SER A 32 -1.94 -3.25 -39.49
N GLU A 33 -1.02 -3.76 -40.30
CA GLU A 33 -1.02 -5.17 -40.71
C GLU A 33 -0.57 -6.08 -39.59
N VAL A 34 0.50 -5.72 -38.89
CA VAL A 34 1.00 -6.47 -37.74
C VAL A 34 -0.01 -6.46 -36.59
N ILE A 35 -0.65 -5.30 -36.32
CA ILE A 35 -1.70 -5.20 -35.28
C ILE A 35 -2.91 -6.06 -35.65
N LYS A 36 -3.32 -6.09 -36.91
CA LYS A 36 -4.42 -6.94 -37.36
C LYS A 36 -4.08 -8.42 -37.22
N LYS A 37 -2.86 -8.82 -37.57
CA LYS A 37 -2.35 -10.19 -37.38
C LYS A 37 -2.37 -10.62 -35.91
N ALA A 38 -1.96 -9.72 -34.99
CA ALA A 38 -1.99 -9.97 -33.56
C ALA A 38 -3.42 -10.14 -33.04
N TYR A 39 -4.34 -9.29 -33.48
CA TYR A 39 -5.76 -9.40 -33.14
C TYR A 39 -6.35 -10.71 -33.62
N ASP A 40 -6.12 -11.10 -34.89
CA ASP A 40 -6.67 -12.34 -35.46
C ASP A 40 -6.15 -13.57 -34.69
N LEU A 41 -4.85 -13.59 -34.34
CA LEU A 41 -4.27 -14.64 -33.48
C LEU A 41 -4.93 -14.68 -32.11
N ALA A 42 -5.04 -13.54 -31.41
CA ALA A 42 -5.64 -13.47 -30.09
C ALA A 42 -7.12 -13.89 -30.10
N ARG A 43 -7.88 -13.45 -31.12
CA ARG A 43 -9.27 -13.82 -31.32
C ARG A 43 -9.44 -15.34 -31.49
N ASP A 44 -8.62 -15.96 -32.34
CA ASP A 44 -8.66 -17.41 -32.58
C ASP A 44 -8.21 -18.19 -31.34
N ALA A 45 -7.20 -17.70 -30.60
CA ALA A 45 -6.71 -18.32 -29.38
C ALA A 45 -7.77 -18.34 -28.27
N HIS A 46 -8.52 -17.25 -28.11
CA HIS A 46 -9.52 -17.08 -27.06
C HIS A 46 -10.96 -17.33 -27.50
N LYS A 47 -11.23 -17.87 -28.71
CA LYS A 47 -12.57 -17.99 -29.28
C LYS A 47 -13.59 -18.74 -28.40
N ASN A 48 -13.12 -19.67 -27.56
CA ASN A 48 -13.96 -20.47 -26.67
C ASN A 48 -14.00 -19.95 -25.23
N GLN A 49 -13.29 -18.85 -24.96
CA GLN A 49 -13.20 -18.27 -23.63
C GLN A 49 -14.16 -17.08 -23.49
N ARG A 50 -14.80 -17.00 -22.32
CA ARG A 50 -15.67 -15.87 -21.95
C ARG A 50 -15.26 -15.29 -20.62
N ARG A 51 -15.43 -14.00 -20.49
CA ARG A 51 -15.28 -13.30 -19.22
C ARG A 51 -16.46 -13.62 -18.29
N ARG A 52 -16.32 -13.30 -16.99
CA ARG A 52 -17.42 -13.46 -16.03
C ARG A 52 -18.63 -12.56 -16.32
N SER A 53 -18.44 -11.49 -17.08
CA SER A 53 -19.52 -10.65 -17.64
C SER A 53 -20.35 -11.36 -18.72
N GLY A 54 -19.89 -12.50 -19.24
CA GLY A 54 -20.49 -13.23 -20.38
C GLY A 54 -19.93 -12.82 -21.75
N GLU A 55 -19.17 -11.73 -21.84
CA GLU A 55 -18.55 -11.24 -23.07
C GLU A 55 -17.43 -12.15 -23.58
N PRO A 56 -17.15 -12.21 -24.88
CA PRO A 56 -15.97 -12.88 -25.42
C PRO A 56 -14.68 -12.34 -24.79
N TYR A 57 -13.73 -13.24 -24.50
CA TYR A 57 -12.48 -12.86 -23.82
C TYR A 57 -11.67 -11.83 -24.58
N ILE A 58 -11.68 -11.87 -25.93
CA ILE A 58 -10.94 -10.95 -26.82
C ILE A 58 -11.22 -9.46 -26.54
N MET A 59 -12.40 -9.13 -25.99
CA MET A 59 -12.73 -7.74 -25.63
C MET A 59 -11.76 -7.15 -24.61
N HIS A 60 -11.14 -7.98 -23.76
CA HIS A 60 -10.16 -7.52 -22.78
C HIS A 60 -8.85 -7.06 -23.42
N PRO A 61 -8.12 -7.91 -24.20
CA PRO A 61 -6.90 -7.48 -24.87
C PRO A 61 -7.11 -6.26 -25.79
N VAL A 62 -8.25 -6.21 -26.47
CA VAL A 62 -8.61 -5.05 -27.32
C VAL A 62 -8.76 -3.78 -26.49
N ALA A 63 -9.47 -3.83 -25.37
CA ALA A 63 -9.63 -2.67 -24.50
C ALA A 63 -8.28 -2.22 -23.88
N VAL A 64 -7.40 -3.14 -23.53
CA VAL A 64 -6.04 -2.82 -23.04
C VAL A 64 -5.22 -2.14 -24.15
N ALA A 65 -5.27 -2.66 -25.38
CA ALA A 65 -4.61 -2.07 -26.54
C ALA A 65 -5.14 -0.66 -26.87
N GLU A 66 -6.45 -0.44 -26.73
CA GLU A 66 -7.08 0.88 -26.92
C GLU A 66 -6.60 1.90 -25.86
N ILE A 67 -6.45 1.49 -24.61
CA ILE A 67 -5.92 2.35 -23.53
C ILE A 67 -4.47 2.74 -23.87
N LEU A 68 -3.64 1.80 -24.29
CA LEU A 68 -2.24 2.05 -24.68
C LEU A 68 -2.15 2.97 -25.91
N TYR A 69 -3.00 2.78 -26.90
CA TYR A 69 -3.10 3.66 -28.08
C TYR A 69 -3.42 5.10 -27.67
N LYS A 70 -4.40 5.31 -26.76
CA LYS A 70 -4.74 6.64 -26.23
C LYS A 70 -3.59 7.27 -25.45
N LEU A 71 -2.75 6.47 -24.80
CA LEU A 71 -1.50 6.92 -24.18
C LEU A 71 -0.42 7.27 -25.19
N GLY A 72 -0.56 6.79 -26.45
CA GLY A 72 0.40 7.00 -27.53
C GLY A 72 1.63 6.12 -27.43
N MET A 73 1.47 4.90 -26.89
CA MET A 73 2.53 3.88 -26.86
C MET A 73 2.86 3.36 -28.26
N ASP A 74 4.04 2.73 -28.39
CA ASP A 74 4.53 2.20 -29.66
C ASP A 74 3.73 0.98 -30.18
N ASN A 75 4.08 0.57 -31.39
CA ASN A 75 3.45 -0.55 -32.07
C ASN A 75 3.60 -1.87 -31.31
N GLU A 76 4.81 -2.11 -30.76
CA GLU A 76 5.16 -3.31 -30.00
C GLU A 76 4.33 -3.43 -28.71
N CYS A 77 4.04 -2.31 -28.06
CA CYS A 77 3.14 -2.28 -26.89
C CYS A 77 1.69 -2.66 -27.25
N ILE A 78 1.19 -2.15 -28.40
CA ILE A 78 -0.17 -2.47 -28.86
C ILE A 78 -0.29 -3.95 -29.19
N VAL A 79 0.70 -4.49 -29.92
CA VAL A 79 0.77 -5.91 -30.27
C VAL A 79 0.94 -6.77 -29.01
N GLY A 80 1.85 -6.38 -28.11
CA GLY A 80 2.07 -7.05 -26.84
C GLY A 80 0.81 -7.09 -25.97
N ALA A 81 0.02 -6.01 -25.97
CA ALA A 81 -1.26 -5.97 -25.25
C ALA A 81 -2.34 -6.88 -25.87
N LEU A 82 -2.38 -7.00 -27.18
CA LEU A 82 -3.31 -7.95 -27.82
C LEU A 82 -2.95 -9.41 -27.50
N LEU A 83 -1.66 -9.70 -27.27
CA LEU A 83 -1.13 -11.05 -27.08
C LEU A 83 -0.79 -11.41 -25.62
N HIS A 84 -0.96 -10.50 -24.65
CA HIS A 84 -0.43 -10.68 -23.29
C HIS A 84 -0.97 -11.91 -22.55
N ASP A 85 -2.22 -12.30 -22.80
CA ASP A 85 -2.86 -13.47 -22.19
C ASP A 85 -2.77 -14.73 -23.07
N VAL A 86 -2.32 -14.62 -24.34
CA VAL A 86 -2.28 -15.75 -25.28
C VAL A 86 -1.34 -16.85 -24.79
N VAL A 87 -0.18 -16.50 -24.26
CA VAL A 87 0.82 -17.46 -23.76
C VAL A 87 0.38 -18.08 -22.42
N GLU A 88 -0.33 -17.33 -21.57
CA GLU A 88 -0.77 -17.82 -20.25
C GLU A 88 -1.99 -18.75 -20.37
N ASP A 89 -2.97 -18.39 -21.18
CA ASP A 89 -4.30 -19.00 -21.20
C ASP A 89 -4.56 -19.91 -22.39
N THR A 90 -3.59 -20.07 -23.32
CA THR A 90 -3.80 -20.85 -24.55
C THR A 90 -2.63 -21.80 -24.87
N LYS A 91 -2.68 -22.44 -26.02
CA LYS A 91 -1.70 -23.43 -26.49
C LYS A 91 -0.43 -22.83 -27.11
N TYR A 92 -0.40 -21.53 -27.34
CA TYR A 92 0.73 -20.86 -27.98
C TYR A 92 1.80 -20.54 -26.96
N ASP A 93 3.07 -20.78 -27.34
CA ASP A 93 4.25 -20.51 -26.51
C ASP A 93 4.98 -19.23 -26.92
N LEU A 94 5.96 -18.83 -26.13
CA LEU A 94 6.76 -17.64 -26.39
C LEU A 94 7.60 -17.75 -27.66
N ASP A 95 8.06 -18.96 -28.03
CA ASP A 95 8.86 -19.17 -29.23
C ASP A 95 8.01 -18.89 -30.48
N TYR A 96 6.73 -19.26 -30.47
CA TYR A 96 5.80 -18.93 -31.52
C TYR A 96 5.60 -17.41 -31.64
N ILE A 97 5.38 -16.72 -30.52
CA ILE A 97 5.22 -15.26 -30.53
C ILE A 97 6.49 -14.57 -31.06
N LYS A 98 7.66 -15.06 -30.66
CA LYS A 98 8.95 -14.55 -31.14
C LYS A 98 9.13 -14.71 -32.66
N GLN A 99 8.75 -15.83 -33.20
CA GLN A 99 8.84 -16.10 -34.65
C GLN A 99 7.90 -15.22 -35.47
N GLU A 100 6.68 -14.99 -34.98
CA GLU A 100 5.62 -14.29 -35.73
C GLU A 100 5.64 -12.76 -35.54
N PHE A 101 6.11 -12.26 -34.37
CA PHE A 101 6.03 -10.84 -33.99
C PHE A 101 7.37 -10.24 -33.55
N GLY A 102 8.44 -11.03 -33.45
CA GLY A 102 9.78 -10.56 -33.10
C GLY A 102 10.12 -10.63 -31.61
N ASP A 103 11.42 -10.44 -31.31
CA ASP A 103 12.00 -10.55 -29.97
C ASP A 103 11.41 -9.56 -28.97
N GLU A 104 11.14 -8.34 -29.43
CA GLU A 104 10.68 -7.25 -28.58
C GLU A 104 9.25 -7.48 -28.08
N VAL A 105 8.34 -7.93 -28.95
CA VAL A 105 6.98 -8.31 -28.56
C VAL A 105 7.01 -9.51 -27.61
N ALA A 106 7.84 -10.52 -27.92
CA ALA A 106 7.97 -11.70 -27.07
C ALA A 106 8.48 -11.33 -25.67
N LEU A 107 9.45 -10.41 -25.54
CA LEU A 107 9.93 -9.89 -24.26
C LEU A 107 8.80 -9.22 -23.45
N LEU A 108 8.00 -8.38 -24.10
CA LEU A 108 6.89 -7.69 -23.45
C LEU A 108 5.82 -8.68 -22.94
N VAL A 109 5.44 -9.65 -23.78
CA VAL A 109 4.47 -10.70 -23.42
C VAL A 109 5.00 -11.56 -22.26
N ASP A 110 6.25 -12.04 -22.32
CA ASP A 110 6.89 -12.81 -21.26
C ASP A 110 6.93 -12.03 -19.93
N GLY A 111 7.31 -10.75 -19.99
CA GLY A 111 7.33 -9.88 -18.82
C GLY A 111 5.98 -9.74 -18.14
N VAL A 112 4.90 -9.57 -18.91
CA VAL A 112 3.53 -9.46 -18.38
C VAL A 112 3.04 -10.80 -17.81
N THR A 113 3.31 -11.93 -18.49
CA THR A 113 2.91 -13.29 -18.10
C THR A 113 3.61 -13.75 -16.81
N LYS A 114 4.92 -13.54 -16.68
CA LYS A 114 5.69 -13.92 -15.47
C LYS A 114 5.19 -13.28 -14.19
N LEU A 115 4.44 -12.19 -14.29
CA LEU A 115 3.82 -11.51 -13.15
C LEU A 115 2.59 -12.26 -12.59
N GLY A 116 2.07 -13.28 -13.30
CA GLY A 116 0.84 -14.02 -12.96
C GLY A 116 1.03 -15.33 -12.21
N GLN A 117 2.18 -16.00 -12.32
CA GLN A 117 2.33 -17.41 -11.92
C GLN A 117 3.23 -17.63 -10.71
N ILE A 118 2.66 -17.95 -9.51
CA ILE A 118 3.45 -18.54 -8.41
C ILE A 118 2.59 -19.43 -7.50
N PRO A 119 3.02 -20.67 -7.24
CA PRO A 119 2.49 -21.52 -6.18
C PRO A 119 3.28 -21.27 -4.88
N LEU A 120 2.83 -20.39 -4.01
CA LEU A 120 3.42 -20.15 -2.70
C LEU A 120 2.40 -20.37 -1.58
N SER A 121 2.90 -20.61 -0.36
CA SER A 121 2.10 -21.13 0.75
C SER A 121 1.32 -20.08 1.52
N THR A 122 1.76 -18.80 1.50
CA THR A 122 1.08 -17.68 2.19
C THR A 122 0.72 -16.55 1.23
N ARG A 123 -0.30 -15.77 1.60
CA ARG A 123 -0.77 -14.63 0.80
C ARG A 123 0.28 -13.51 0.72
N GLU A 124 0.98 -13.28 1.80
CA GLU A 124 2.04 -12.27 1.93
C GLU A 124 3.26 -12.62 1.07
N GLU A 125 3.66 -13.89 1.04
CA GLU A 125 4.73 -14.39 0.17
C GLU A 125 4.39 -14.23 -1.31
N VAL A 126 3.16 -14.60 -1.71
CA VAL A 126 2.67 -14.40 -3.09
C VAL A 126 2.74 -12.93 -3.48
N GLN A 127 2.29 -12.03 -2.59
CA GLN A 127 2.29 -10.59 -2.86
C GLN A 127 3.71 -10.03 -2.99
N ALA A 128 4.62 -10.42 -2.09
CA ALA A 128 6.01 -9.98 -2.11
C ALA A 128 6.73 -10.39 -3.39
N GLU A 129 6.60 -11.65 -3.77
CA GLU A 129 7.26 -12.19 -4.96
C GLU A 129 6.66 -11.63 -6.27
N ASN A 130 5.35 -11.41 -6.32
CA ASN A 130 4.72 -10.72 -7.45
C ASN A 130 5.27 -9.30 -7.62
N ILE A 131 5.42 -8.56 -6.53
CA ILE A 131 5.97 -7.21 -6.57
C ILE A 131 7.45 -7.26 -6.99
N ARG A 132 8.25 -8.20 -6.48
CA ARG A 132 9.65 -8.37 -6.85
C ARG A 132 9.81 -8.65 -8.34
N LYS A 133 9.07 -9.61 -8.87
CA LYS A 133 9.08 -9.93 -10.32
C LYS A 133 8.67 -8.73 -11.16
N MET A 134 7.67 -7.98 -10.69
CA MET A 134 7.23 -6.77 -11.38
C MET A 134 8.37 -5.76 -11.49
N PHE A 135 9.15 -5.52 -10.44
CA PHE A 135 10.29 -4.60 -10.52
C PHE A 135 11.43 -5.15 -11.41
N ILE A 136 11.68 -6.45 -11.39
CA ILE A 136 12.68 -7.08 -12.28
C ILE A 136 12.25 -6.88 -13.74
N ALA A 137 10.99 -7.16 -14.09
CA ALA A 137 10.47 -6.95 -15.42
C ALA A 137 10.48 -5.47 -15.85
N MET A 138 10.18 -4.55 -14.92
CA MET A 138 10.29 -3.09 -15.15
C MET A 138 11.74 -2.65 -15.44
N ASN A 139 12.71 -3.31 -14.85
CA ASN A 139 14.14 -3.02 -15.08
C ASN A 139 14.61 -3.50 -16.46
N GLU A 140 14.03 -4.57 -16.96
CA GLU A 140 14.29 -5.06 -18.31
C GLU A 140 13.63 -4.14 -19.36
N ASP A 141 12.35 -3.87 -19.20
CA ASP A 141 11.59 -2.93 -20.04
C ASP A 141 10.41 -2.32 -19.29
N VAL A 142 10.42 -1.00 -19.15
CA VAL A 142 9.34 -0.27 -18.45
C VAL A 142 7.98 -0.40 -19.14
N ARG A 143 7.93 -0.72 -20.44
CA ARG A 143 6.66 -0.93 -21.16
C ARG A 143 5.85 -2.08 -20.60
N VAL A 144 6.49 -3.10 -20.02
CA VAL A 144 5.83 -4.23 -19.34
C VAL A 144 4.87 -3.73 -18.25
N ILE A 145 5.32 -2.82 -17.39
CA ILE A 145 4.45 -2.30 -16.33
C ILE A 145 3.38 -1.36 -16.87
N ILE A 146 3.64 -0.64 -17.97
CA ILE A 146 2.62 0.21 -18.60
C ILE A 146 1.48 -0.65 -19.15
N ILE A 147 1.80 -1.77 -19.83
CA ILE A 147 0.81 -2.76 -20.26
C ILE A 147 0.04 -3.30 -19.04
N LYS A 148 0.75 -3.68 -17.96
CA LYS A 148 0.12 -4.21 -16.75
C LYS A 148 -0.78 -3.20 -16.01
N LEU A 149 -0.43 -1.91 -16.06
CA LEU A 149 -1.29 -0.84 -15.52
C LEU A 149 -2.57 -0.69 -16.35
N CYS A 150 -2.49 -0.82 -17.68
CA CYS A 150 -3.65 -0.78 -18.58
C CYS A 150 -4.53 -2.03 -18.41
N ASP A 151 -3.94 -3.23 -18.28
CA ASP A 151 -4.63 -4.46 -17.91
C ASP A 151 -5.38 -4.28 -16.58
N ARG A 152 -4.69 -3.81 -15.54
CA ARG A 152 -5.30 -3.54 -14.24
C ARG A 152 -6.45 -2.56 -14.34
N LEU A 153 -6.31 -1.49 -15.11
CA LEU A 153 -7.35 -0.49 -15.30
C LEU A 153 -8.59 -1.10 -15.94
N HIS A 154 -8.43 -1.89 -17.00
CA HIS A 154 -9.58 -2.56 -17.62
C HIS A 154 -10.24 -3.58 -16.67
N ASN A 155 -9.44 -4.34 -15.91
CA ASN A 155 -9.95 -5.25 -14.90
C ASN A 155 -10.71 -4.52 -13.79
N MET A 156 -10.30 -3.32 -13.39
CA MET A 156 -11.02 -2.48 -12.43
C MET A 156 -12.33 -1.94 -13.00
N ARG A 157 -12.38 -1.56 -14.28
CA ARG A 157 -13.60 -1.11 -14.96
C ARG A 157 -14.68 -2.18 -15.03
N THR A 158 -14.29 -3.47 -15.06
CA THR A 158 -15.20 -4.62 -15.16
C THR A 158 -15.35 -5.38 -13.83
N LEU A 159 -14.86 -4.83 -12.72
CA LEU A 159 -14.75 -5.51 -11.42
C LEU A 159 -16.13 -5.81 -10.78
N GLN A 160 -17.20 -5.18 -11.23
CA GLN A 160 -18.58 -5.41 -10.78
C GLN A 160 -19.04 -6.85 -10.96
N HIS A 161 -18.48 -7.58 -11.92
CA HIS A 161 -18.82 -8.99 -12.20
C HIS A 161 -18.07 -9.98 -11.29
N MET A 162 -17.20 -9.49 -10.40
CA MET A 162 -16.49 -10.32 -9.43
C MET A 162 -17.22 -10.38 -8.08
N PRO A 163 -17.04 -11.47 -7.29
CA PRO A 163 -17.57 -11.53 -5.94
C PRO A 163 -17.06 -10.38 -5.04
N PRO A 164 -17.85 -9.90 -4.07
CA PRO A 164 -17.50 -8.73 -3.23
C PRO A 164 -16.14 -8.82 -2.55
N TYR A 165 -15.76 -10.00 -2.03
CA TYR A 165 -14.44 -10.19 -1.41
C TYR A 165 -13.29 -9.98 -2.42
N LYS A 166 -13.46 -10.40 -3.69
CA LYS A 166 -12.47 -10.18 -4.76
C LYS A 166 -12.45 -8.72 -5.20
N GLN A 167 -13.62 -8.05 -5.24
CA GLN A 167 -13.68 -6.62 -5.51
C GLN A 167 -12.83 -5.84 -4.51
N ARG A 168 -13.00 -6.13 -3.22
CA ARG A 168 -12.22 -5.49 -2.16
C ARG A 168 -10.73 -5.81 -2.23
N GLU A 169 -10.37 -7.08 -2.41
CA GLU A 169 -8.98 -7.52 -2.52
C GLU A 169 -8.26 -6.81 -3.66
N LYS A 170 -8.86 -6.82 -4.86
CA LYS A 170 -8.28 -6.20 -6.06
C LYS A 170 -8.23 -4.68 -5.98
N SER A 171 -9.23 -4.06 -5.34
CA SER A 171 -9.24 -2.62 -5.12
C SER A 171 -8.17 -2.17 -4.13
N LEU A 172 -7.95 -2.93 -3.05
CA LEU A 172 -6.89 -2.63 -2.07
C LEU A 172 -5.49 -2.78 -2.71
N GLU A 173 -5.26 -3.88 -3.44
CA GLU A 173 -4.02 -4.09 -4.20
C GLU A 173 -3.79 -2.96 -5.21
N THR A 174 -4.84 -2.51 -5.89
CA THR A 174 -4.77 -1.41 -6.86
C THR A 174 -4.38 -0.10 -6.18
N LEU A 175 -4.98 0.22 -5.04
CA LEU A 175 -4.71 1.47 -4.32
C LEU A 175 -3.33 1.48 -3.66
N GLU A 176 -2.85 0.33 -3.18
CA GLU A 176 -1.58 0.23 -2.45
C GLU A 176 -0.35 0.04 -3.35
N ILE A 177 -0.52 -0.52 -4.55
CA ILE A 177 0.61 -0.90 -5.43
C ILE A 177 0.49 -0.20 -6.80
N TYR A 178 -0.56 -0.46 -7.57
CA TYR A 178 -0.64 -0.02 -8.97
C TYR A 178 -0.82 1.50 -9.11
N ALA A 179 -1.69 2.12 -8.31
CA ALA A 179 -1.89 3.56 -8.37
C ALA A 179 -0.64 4.37 -7.93
N PRO A 180 0.11 3.97 -6.88
CA PRO A 180 1.42 4.57 -6.56
C PRO A 180 2.47 4.41 -7.67
N ILE A 181 2.53 3.25 -8.34
CA ILE A 181 3.44 3.04 -9.49
C ILE A 181 3.05 3.97 -10.64
N ALA A 182 1.77 4.02 -11.01
CA ALA A 182 1.27 4.96 -12.04
C ALA A 182 1.59 6.41 -11.67
N HIS A 183 1.54 6.77 -10.38
CA HIS A 183 1.93 8.09 -9.88
C HIS A 183 3.42 8.37 -10.07
N ARG A 184 4.30 7.41 -9.74
CA ARG A 184 5.76 7.56 -9.91
C ARG A 184 6.17 7.62 -11.38
N LEU A 185 5.52 6.85 -12.24
CA LEU A 185 5.70 6.92 -13.68
C LEU A 185 5.08 8.18 -14.30
N GLY A 186 4.29 8.94 -13.53
CA GLY A 186 3.66 10.19 -13.96
C GLY A 186 2.45 10.00 -14.89
N ILE A 187 1.93 8.78 -15.04
CA ILE A 187 0.79 8.45 -15.92
C ILE A 187 -0.50 8.81 -15.18
N ARG A 188 -0.84 10.09 -15.22
CA ARG A 188 -1.90 10.67 -14.41
C ARG A 188 -3.31 10.13 -14.72
N PRO A 189 -3.75 9.98 -15.99
CA PRO A 189 -5.09 9.49 -16.29
C PRO A 189 -5.34 8.10 -15.70
N ILE A 190 -4.38 7.17 -15.85
CA ILE A 190 -4.47 5.82 -15.27
C ILE A 190 -4.50 5.89 -13.76
N LYS A 191 -3.61 6.66 -13.14
CA LYS A 191 -3.56 6.82 -11.68
C LYS A 191 -4.89 7.29 -11.12
N GLU A 192 -5.46 8.37 -11.67
CA GLU A 192 -6.70 8.97 -11.15
C GLU A 192 -7.88 8.03 -11.29
N GLU A 193 -8.02 7.34 -12.42
CA GLU A 193 -9.10 6.40 -12.65
C GLU A 193 -8.96 5.13 -11.79
N LEU A 194 -7.74 4.60 -11.61
CA LEU A 194 -7.49 3.48 -10.70
C LEU A 194 -7.85 3.83 -9.25
N GLU A 195 -7.47 5.03 -8.79
CA GLU A 195 -7.80 5.52 -7.44
C GLU A 195 -9.31 5.69 -7.25
N ASP A 196 -10.01 6.29 -8.22
CA ASP A 196 -11.45 6.53 -8.15
C ASP A 196 -12.24 5.21 -8.17
N LEU A 197 -11.88 4.26 -9.05
CA LEU A 197 -12.48 2.93 -9.08
C LEU A 197 -12.19 2.13 -7.81
N ALA A 198 -10.98 2.23 -7.26
CA ALA A 198 -10.65 1.53 -6.04
C ALA A 198 -11.49 2.02 -4.85
N ILE A 199 -11.67 3.34 -4.69
CA ILE A 199 -12.51 3.90 -3.63
C ILE A 199 -13.99 3.57 -3.84
N TYR A 200 -14.47 3.51 -5.07
CA TYR A 200 -15.84 3.08 -5.37
C TYR A 200 -16.19 1.72 -4.74
N TYR A 201 -15.26 0.76 -4.76
CA TYR A 201 -15.46 -0.58 -4.17
C TYR A 201 -15.03 -0.68 -2.70
N LEU A 202 -14.05 0.13 -2.24
CA LEU A 202 -13.56 0.07 -0.86
C LEU A 202 -14.44 0.84 0.12
N ASP A 203 -14.95 2.00 -0.30
CA ASP A 203 -15.83 2.86 0.49
C ASP A 203 -16.93 3.49 -0.39
N PRO A 204 -17.92 2.69 -0.80
CA PRO A 204 -19.00 3.15 -1.66
C PRO A 204 -19.87 4.24 -1.02
N ILE A 205 -19.88 4.35 0.31
CA ILE A 205 -20.66 5.36 1.03
C ILE A 205 -20.00 6.73 0.88
N ALA A 206 -18.71 6.81 1.19
CA ALA A 206 -17.94 8.04 1.03
C ALA A 206 -17.87 8.46 -0.46
N TYR A 207 -17.75 7.49 -1.37
CA TYR A 207 -17.75 7.77 -2.81
C TYR A 207 -19.04 8.44 -3.23
N LYS A 208 -20.21 7.87 -2.89
CA LYS A 208 -21.53 8.43 -3.22
C LYS A 208 -21.78 9.78 -2.56
N GLU A 209 -21.32 9.99 -1.33
CA GLU A 209 -21.42 11.28 -0.65
C GLU A 209 -20.64 12.38 -1.40
N ILE A 210 -19.41 12.09 -1.80
CA ILE A 210 -18.59 13.02 -2.59
C ILE A 210 -19.24 13.27 -3.95
N GLU A 211 -19.68 12.22 -4.65
CA GLU A 211 -20.33 12.30 -5.95
C GLU A 211 -21.62 13.16 -5.87
N LYS A 212 -22.44 12.95 -4.83
CA LYS A 212 -23.64 13.77 -4.56
C LYS A 212 -23.27 15.24 -4.34
N ASN A 213 -22.26 15.52 -3.52
CA ASN A 213 -21.81 16.89 -3.26
C ASN A 213 -21.26 17.56 -4.52
N LEU A 214 -20.53 16.82 -5.36
CA LEU A 214 -20.06 17.29 -6.66
C LEU A 214 -21.24 17.54 -7.62
N SER A 215 -22.20 16.62 -7.71
CA SER A 215 -23.35 16.74 -8.62
C SER A 215 -24.28 17.88 -8.25
N MET A 216 -24.52 18.11 -6.95
CA MET A 216 -25.34 19.26 -6.48
C MET A 216 -24.73 20.61 -6.88
N LYS A 217 -23.41 20.71 -6.97
CA LYS A 217 -22.68 21.93 -7.36
C LYS A 217 -22.25 21.94 -8.83
N LYS A 218 -22.55 20.89 -9.60
CA LYS A 218 -22.02 20.68 -10.95
C LYS A 218 -22.40 21.81 -11.90
N GLU A 219 -23.67 22.11 -12.04
CA GLU A 219 -24.15 23.12 -12.97
C GLU A 219 -23.61 24.52 -12.61
N GLN A 220 -23.59 24.86 -11.32
CA GLN A 220 -23.03 26.12 -10.83
C GLN A 220 -21.52 26.18 -11.05
N GLY A 221 -20.82 25.04 -10.81
CA GLY A 221 -19.39 24.92 -11.01
C GLY A 221 -18.98 24.99 -12.47
N GLU A 222 -19.72 24.36 -13.38
CA GLU A 222 -19.46 24.43 -14.83
C GLU A 222 -19.68 25.86 -15.38
N LYS A 223 -20.76 26.54 -14.97
CA LYS A 223 -20.99 27.94 -15.31
C LYS A 223 -19.87 28.84 -14.77
N PHE A 224 -19.49 28.63 -13.51
CA PHE A 224 -18.40 29.36 -12.88
C PHE A 224 -17.09 29.18 -13.62
N LEU A 225 -16.70 27.91 -13.93
CA LEU A 225 -15.49 27.62 -14.69
C LEU A 225 -15.51 28.20 -16.11
N ALA A 226 -16.64 28.16 -16.78
CA ALA A 226 -16.80 28.77 -18.11
C ALA A 226 -16.60 30.28 -18.07
N ASP A 227 -17.21 30.97 -17.09
CA ASP A 227 -17.06 32.42 -16.89
C ASP A 227 -15.60 32.79 -16.60
N ILE A 228 -14.95 32.10 -15.67
CA ILE A 228 -13.53 32.35 -15.32
C ILE A 228 -12.62 32.05 -16.51
N THR A 229 -12.82 30.93 -17.20
CA THR A 229 -12.02 30.56 -18.37
C THR A 229 -12.12 31.63 -19.45
N LYS A 230 -13.32 32.18 -19.69
CA LYS A 230 -13.55 33.27 -20.64
C LYS A 230 -12.82 34.54 -20.20
N GLN A 231 -12.97 34.98 -18.95
CA GLN A 231 -12.30 36.19 -18.43
C GLN A 231 -10.76 36.08 -18.60
N ILE A 232 -10.19 34.93 -18.25
CA ILE A 232 -8.75 34.68 -18.39
C ILE A 232 -8.37 34.69 -19.87
N SER A 233 -9.13 34.04 -20.74
CA SER A 233 -8.90 33.99 -22.18
C SER A 233 -8.90 35.38 -22.81
N ASP A 234 -9.88 36.22 -22.47
CA ASP A 234 -10.02 37.57 -22.99
C ASP A 234 -8.81 38.47 -22.64
N LYS A 235 -8.14 38.21 -21.53
CA LYS A 235 -6.95 38.96 -21.09
C LYS A 235 -5.62 38.38 -21.58
N ILE A 236 -5.47 37.04 -21.65
CA ILE A 236 -4.22 36.38 -21.97
C ILE A 236 -4.03 36.23 -23.50
N THR A 237 -5.08 35.90 -24.25
CA THR A 237 -5.00 35.64 -25.70
C THR A 237 -4.47 36.85 -26.53
N PRO A 238 -4.78 38.11 -26.20
CA PRO A 238 -4.19 39.24 -26.90
C PRO A 238 -2.68 39.40 -26.67
N VAL A 239 -2.16 38.94 -25.54
CA VAL A 239 -0.76 39.10 -25.12
C VAL A 239 0.12 37.91 -25.54
N MET A 240 -0.47 36.69 -25.56
CA MET A 240 0.25 35.45 -25.82
C MET A 240 -0.33 34.73 -27.04
N LYS A 241 0.58 34.37 -27.99
CA LYS A 241 0.22 33.50 -29.10
C LYS A 241 0.22 32.05 -28.62
N HIS A 242 -0.66 31.19 -29.16
CA HIS A 242 -0.72 29.73 -28.85
C HIS A 242 -0.95 29.39 -27.36
N VAL A 243 -1.90 30.06 -26.70
CA VAL A 243 -2.36 29.70 -25.38
C VAL A 243 -3.57 28.80 -25.42
N GLN A 244 -3.57 27.74 -24.61
CA GLN A 244 -4.76 26.91 -24.38
C GLN A 244 -5.20 27.01 -22.91
N ILE A 245 -6.47 27.30 -22.70
CA ILE A 245 -7.06 27.41 -21.38
C ILE A 245 -8.12 26.32 -21.24
N THR A 246 -8.02 25.49 -20.23
CA THR A 246 -8.94 24.37 -19.95
C THR A 246 -9.36 24.39 -18.50
N SER A 247 -10.58 23.96 -18.23
CA SER A 247 -11.07 23.75 -16.87
C SER A 247 -10.94 22.30 -16.45
N ARG A 248 -10.88 22.06 -15.14
CA ARG A 248 -10.77 20.74 -14.56
C ARG A 248 -11.49 20.65 -13.22
N VAL A 249 -12.16 19.53 -13.01
CA VAL A 249 -12.68 19.13 -11.70
C VAL A 249 -11.74 18.06 -11.09
N LYS A 250 -11.52 18.11 -9.78
CA LYS A 250 -10.68 17.18 -9.04
C LYS A 250 -11.32 15.79 -8.98
N SER A 251 -10.51 14.71 -9.02
CA SER A 251 -10.96 13.33 -8.87
C SER A 251 -11.63 13.07 -7.52
N VAL A 252 -12.54 12.08 -7.47
CA VAL A 252 -13.26 11.70 -6.25
C VAL A 252 -12.29 11.27 -5.15
N HIS A 253 -11.31 10.42 -5.47
CA HIS A 253 -10.26 10.03 -4.53
C HIS A 253 -9.42 11.23 -4.03
N GLY A 254 -9.14 12.19 -4.92
CA GLY A 254 -8.43 13.41 -4.53
C GLY A 254 -9.18 14.25 -3.49
N ILE A 255 -10.53 14.26 -3.53
CA ILE A 255 -11.39 14.87 -2.53
C ILE A 255 -11.48 13.99 -1.28
N PHE A 256 -11.68 12.68 -1.45
CA PHE A 256 -11.70 11.69 -0.38
C PHE A 256 -10.49 11.83 0.55
N ARG A 257 -9.27 11.89 -0.01
CA ARG A 257 -8.04 12.11 0.79
C ARG A 257 -8.10 13.38 1.64
N LYS A 258 -8.71 14.45 1.14
CA LYS A 258 -8.78 15.72 1.88
C LYS A 258 -9.82 15.70 2.96
N VAL A 259 -10.99 15.14 2.68
CA VAL A 259 -12.10 15.07 3.63
C VAL A 259 -11.83 14.03 4.71
N TYR A 260 -11.63 12.76 4.30
CA TYR A 260 -11.64 11.64 5.24
C TYR A 260 -10.28 11.29 5.82
N ILE A 261 -9.18 11.54 5.09
CA ILE A 261 -7.82 11.25 5.59
C ILE A 261 -7.20 12.48 6.27
N LYS A 262 -7.42 13.70 5.70
CA LYS A 262 -6.83 14.95 6.25
C LYS A 262 -7.82 15.74 7.12
N GLY A 263 -9.06 15.27 7.30
CA GLY A 263 -10.05 15.87 8.18
C GLY A 263 -10.51 17.29 7.78
N LYS A 264 -10.50 17.61 6.48
CA LYS A 264 -10.97 18.92 5.98
C LYS A 264 -12.43 18.87 5.65
N ASP A 265 -13.16 19.92 5.98
CA ASP A 265 -14.52 20.09 5.48
C ASP A 265 -14.52 20.25 3.97
N PHE A 266 -15.58 19.78 3.32
CA PHE A 266 -15.73 19.88 1.86
C PHE A 266 -15.60 21.33 1.37
N GLU A 267 -16.13 22.29 2.13
CA GLU A 267 -16.05 23.72 1.84
C GLU A 267 -14.63 24.32 1.93
N GLN A 268 -13.72 23.66 2.65
CA GLN A 268 -12.33 24.08 2.78
C GLN A 268 -11.43 23.54 1.65
N ILE A 269 -12.01 22.82 0.69
CA ILE A 269 -11.28 22.29 -0.46
C ILE A 269 -11.36 23.29 -1.61
N PHE A 270 -10.41 24.21 -1.66
CA PHE A 270 -10.36 25.30 -2.64
C PHE A 270 -9.88 24.90 -4.04
N ASP A 271 -9.44 23.67 -4.24
CA ASP A 271 -8.96 23.14 -5.52
C ASP A 271 -9.85 22.04 -6.13
N ILE A 272 -11.16 22.09 -5.77
CA ILE A 272 -12.17 21.26 -6.46
C ILE A 272 -12.25 21.69 -7.91
N TYR A 273 -12.28 23.00 -8.14
CA TYR A 273 -12.30 23.62 -9.46
C TYR A 273 -10.92 24.20 -9.77
N ALA A 274 -10.39 23.86 -10.91
CA ALA A 274 -9.10 24.39 -11.36
C ALA A 274 -9.18 24.82 -12.81
N VAL A 275 -8.47 25.89 -13.13
CA VAL A 275 -8.22 26.33 -14.51
C VAL A 275 -6.76 26.03 -14.85
N ARG A 276 -6.54 25.49 -16.03
CA ARG A 276 -5.22 25.18 -16.55
C ARG A 276 -4.92 26.10 -17.74
N ILE A 277 -3.75 26.76 -17.69
CA ILE A 277 -3.25 27.63 -18.72
C ILE A 277 -1.99 26.95 -19.29
N ILE A 278 -1.98 26.67 -20.58
CA ILE A 278 -0.86 26.03 -21.28
C ILE A 278 -0.30 27.06 -22.26
N VAL A 279 1.00 27.31 -22.18
CA VAL A 279 1.72 28.32 -22.95
C VAL A 279 2.96 27.74 -23.61
N ASP A 280 3.62 28.49 -24.49
CA ASP A 280 4.77 27.99 -25.25
C ASP A 280 6.06 27.95 -24.43
N THR A 281 6.38 29.00 -23.69
CA THR A 281 7.69 29.14 -23.02
C THR A 281 7.55 29.23 -21.51
N MET A 282 8.67 28.96 -20.80
CA MET A 282 8.72 29.11 -19.36
C MET A 282 8.52 30.57 -18.93
N ILE A 283 9.01 31.54 -19.71
CA ILE A 283 8.82 32.98 -19.46
C ILE A 283 7.33 33.31 -19.53
N ASP A 284 6.61 32.75 -20.50
CA ASP A 284 5.17 32.96 -20.64
C ASP A 284 4.39 32.39 -19.44
N CYS A 285 4.90 31.34 -18.77
CA CYS A 285 4.29 30.86 -17.52
C CYS A 285 4.28 31.93 -16.44
N TYR A 286 5.40 32.63 -16.23
CA TYR A 286 5.50 33.71 -15.24
C TYR A 286 4.76 34.96 -15.65
N ASN A 287 4.74 35.29 -16.95
CA ASN A 287 3.92 36.40 -17.48
C ASN A 287 2.43 36.12 -17.28
N ALA A 288 1.97 34.90 -17.58
CA ALA A 288 0.58 34.50 -17.33
C ALA A 288 0.23 34.55 -15.83
N LEU A 289 1.16 34.18 -14.95
CA LEU A 289 0.98 34.33 -13.50
C LEU A 289 0.78 35.78 -13.10
N GLY A 290 1.57 36.71 -13.66
CA GLY A 290 1.45 38.15 -13.41
C GLY A 290 0.07 38.67 -13.81
N ILE A 291 -0.41 38.32 -15.03
CA ILE A 291 -1.74 38.69 -15.52
C ILE A 291 -2.84 38.11 -14.61
N VAL A 292 -2.73 36.86 -14.21
CA VAL A 292 -3.69 36.20 -13.31
C VAL A 292 -3.76 36.90 -11.95
N HIS A 293 -2.62 37.29 -11.37
CA HIS A 293 -2.57 37.97 -10.07
C HIS A 293 -3.01 39.43 -10.15
N ASP A 294 -2.94 40.06 -11.34
CA ASP A 294 -3.58 41.37 -11.59
C ASP A 294 -5.11 41.24 -11.64
N MET A 295 -5.64 40.18 -12.25
CA MET A 295 -7.07 39.90 -12.34
C MET A 295 -7.72 39.45 -11.05
N PHE A 296 -7.04 38.56 -10.29
CA PHE A 296 -7.59 37.86 -9.14
C PHE A 296 -6.64 37.96 -7.93
N LYS A 297 -7.18 38.17 -6.74
CA LYS A 297 -6.38 38.26 -5.52
C LYS A 297 -5.85 36.88 -5.10
N PRO A 298 -4.52 36.65 -5.04
CA PRO A 298 -3.97 35.39 -4.59
C PRO A 298 -4.17 35.18 -3.08
N LEU A 299 -4.45 33.94 -2.67
CA LEU A 299 -4.51 33.55 -1.28
C LEU A 299 -3.07 33.38 -0.71
N PRO A 300 -2.74 34.03 0.42
CA PRO A 300 -1.40 33.93 1.02
C PRO A 300 -1.03 32.48 1.35
N GLY A 301 0.24 32.10 1.08
CA GLY A 301 0.76 30.77 1.37
C GLY A 301 0.21 29.65 0.46
N ARG A 302 -0.50 29.98 -0.61
CA ARG A 302 -1.09 29.00 -1.56
C ARG A 302 -0.41 28.99 -2.93
N PHE A 303 0.62 29.77 -3.12
CA PHE A 303 1.47 29.72 -4.32
C PHE A 303 2.49 28.58 -4.19
N LYS A 304 2.71 27.83 -5.28
CA LYS A 304 3.72 26.77 -5.39
C LYS A 304 4.36 26.83 -6.75
N ASP A 305 5.67 26.92 -6.76
CA ASP A 305 6.48 26.88 -7.97
C ASP A 305 7.12 25.51 -8.14
N TYR A 306 6.46 24.66 -8.94
CA TYR A 306 6.99 23.36 -9.34
C TYR A 306 7.77 23.43 -10.67
N ILE A 307 7.96 24.62 -11.25
CA ILE A 307 8.85 24.79 -12.40
C ILE A 307 10.30 24.88 -11.93
N SER A 308 10.54 25.72 -10.93
CA SER A 308 11.86 25.88 -10.31
C SER A 308 12.23 24.67 -9.42
N MET A 309 11.25 24.01 -8.83
CA MET A 309 11.42 22.82 -7.98
C MET A 309 10.51 21.69 -8.44
N PRO A 310 10.90 20.95 -9.49
CA PRO A 310 10.09 19.84 -10.01
C PRO A 310 9.85 18.75 -8.98
N LYS A 311 8.69 18.09 -9.05
CA LYS A 311 8.44 16.90 -8.23
C LYS A 311 9.29 15.71 -8.70
N PRO A 312 9.51 14.67 -7.88
CA PRO A 312 10.30 13.48 -8.26
C PRO A 312 9.79 12.77 -9.52
N ASN A 313 8.49 12.84 -9.79
CA ASN A 313 7.89 12.34 -11.03
C ASN A 313 8.00 13.34 -12.20
N MET A 314 8.89 14.31 -12.11
CA MET A 314 9.16 15.37 -13.10
C MET A 314 7.96 16.27 -13.40
N TYR A 315 6.96 16.29 -12.54
CA TYR A 315 5.84 17.22 -12.66
C TYR A 315 6.29 18.66 -12.46
N GLN A 316 6.00 19.51 -13.43
CA GLN A 316 6.29 20.96 -13.41
C GLN A 316 5.02 21.76 -13.71
N SER A 317 4.76 22.78 -12.91
CA SER A 317 3.66 23.75 -13.10
C SER A 317 3.76 24.84 -12.05
N LEU A 318 3.33 26.06 -12.34
CA LEU A 318 3.00 27.04 -11.32
C LEU A 318 1.58 26.75 -10.81
N HIS A 319 1.38 26.75 -9.50
CA HIS A 319 0.09 26.62 -8.87
C HIS A 319 -0.20 27.84 -8.02
N THR A 320 -1.30 28.48 -8.25
CA THR A 320 -1.80 29.57 -7.40
C THR A 320 -3.28 29.38 -7.09
N THR A 321 -3.68 29.62 -5.85
CA THR A 321 -5.10 29.68 -5.46
C THR A 321 -5.49 31.12 -5.36
N VAL A 322 -6.51 31.53 -6.08
CA VAL A 322 -6.99 32.91 -6.17
C VAL A 322 -8.47 32.99 -5.82
N LEU A 323 -8.93 34.20 -5.51
CA LEU A 323 -10.34 34.50 -5.24
C LEU A 323 -10.96 35.16 -6.47
N SER A 324 -12.12 34.66 -6.89
CA SER A 324 -12.95 35.32 -7.88
C SER A 324 -13.64 36.57 -7.28
N ASP A 325 -14.22 37.42 -8.14
CA ASP A 325 -15.01 38.61 -7.73
C ASP A 325 -16.17 38.23 -6.81
N LYS A 326 -16.66 36.99 -6.91
CA LYS A 326 -17.73 36.45 -6.06
C LYS A 326 -17.21 35.85 -4.74
N GLY A 327 -15.91 35.98 -4.43
CA GLY A 327 -15.29 35.42 -3.24
C GLY A 327 -15.08 33.89 -3.27
N VAL A 328 -15.32 33.23 -4.41
CA VAL A 328 -15.12 31.78 -4.56
C VAL A 328 -13.66 31.49 -4.86
N PRO A 329 -12.97 30.69 -4.02
CA PRO A 329 -11.58 30.32 -4.28
C PRO A 329 -11.49 29.22 -5.35
N PHE A 330 -10.49 29.33 -6.22
CA PHE A 330 -10.17 28.31 -7.24
C PHE A 330 -8.68 28.27 -7.52
N GLU A 331 -8.21 27.10 -8.01
CA GLU A 331 -6.79 26.91 -8.34
C GLU A 331 -6.52 27.21 -9.81
N ILE A 332 -5.41 27.88 -10.09
CA ILE A 332 -4.88 28.07 -11.44
C ILE A 332 -3.56 27.33 -11.55
N GLN A 333 -3.41 26.53 -12.62
CA GLN A 333 -2.23 25.77 -12.95
C GLN A 333 -1.67 26.29 -14.28
N ILE A 334 -0.42 26.75 -14.27
CA ILE A 334 0.22 27.32 -15.45
C ILE A 334 1.45 26.50 -15.80
N ARG A 335 1.60 26.10 -17.06
CA ARG A 335 2.70 25.25 -17.53
C ARG A 335 2.89 25.35 -19.04
N THR A 336 4.06 24.94 -19.53
CA THR A 336 4.30 24.85 -20.98
C THR A 336 3.68 23.58 -21.56
N TRP A 337 3.64 23.50 -22.90
CA TRP A 337 3.20 22.30 -23.62
C TRP A 337 4.03 21.07 -23.26
N ASP A 338 5.36 21.19 -23.11
CA ASP A 338 6.23 20.08 -22.72
C ASP A 338 5.97 19.62 -21.28
N MET A 339 5.82 20.58 -20.36
CA MET A 339 5.42 20.29 -19.00
C MET A 339 4.04 19.65 -18.93
N HIS A 340 3.11 20.07 -19.81
CA HIS A 340 1.77 19.48 -19.90
C HIS A 340 1.83 18.02 -20.35
N ARG A 341 2.58 17.73 -21.39
CA ARG A 341 2.78 16.36 -21.90
C ARG A 341 3.38 15.47 -20.81
N THR A 342 4.44 15.93 -20.15
CA THR A 342 5.06 15.21 -19.05
C THR A 342 4.11 15.00 -17.86
N ALA A 343 3.29 16.01 -17.52
CA ALA A 343 2.35 15.93 -16.39
C ALA A 343 1.14 15.02 -16.64
N GLU A 344 0.72 14.81 -17.89
CA GLU A 344 -0.42 13.93 -18.25
C GLU A 344 0.06 12.51 -18.58
N TYR A 345 1.13 12.35 -19.35
CA TYR A 345 1.57 11.06 -19.88
C TYR A 345 2.80 10.49 -19.15
N GLY A 346 3.49 11.31 -18.34
CA GLY A 346 4.67 10.86 -17.59
C GLY A 346 5.74 10.29 -18.51
N ILE A 347 6.19 9.07 -18.19
CA ILE A 347 7.19 8.37 -18.98
C ILE A 347 6.65 8.01 -20.40
N ALA A 348 5.36 7.76 -20.56
CA ALA A 348 4.74 7.44 -21.85
C ALA A 348 4.83 8.61 -22.87
N ALA A 349 5.01 9.85 -22.41
CA ALA A 349 5.22 11.00 -23.28
C ALA A 349 6.42 10.85 -24.22
N HIS A 350 7.42 10.07 -23.82
CA HIS A 350 8.61 9.80 -24.61
C HIS A 350 8.26 9.05 -25.91
N TRP A 351 7.43 8.02 -25.85
CA TRP A 351 6.97 7.26 -27.00
C TRP A 351 6.00 8.07 -27.86
N LYS A 352 5.06 8.77 -27.25
CA LYS A 352 4.03 9.57 -27.93
C LYS A 352 4.60 10.70 -28.78
N TYR A 353 5.68 11.35 -28.33
CA TYR A 353 6.20 12.56 -28.97
C TYR A 353 7.61 12.41 -29.56
N LYS A 354 8.19 11.20 -29.58
CA LYS A 354 9.56 10.89 -30.09
C LYS A 354 10.55 11.98 -29.69
N LEU A 355 10.60 12.35 -28.41
CA LEU A 355 11.54 13.33 -27.87
C LEU A 355 12.96 12.86 -28.22
N GLY A 356 13.68 13.60 -29.08
CA GLY A 356 14.90 13.21 -29.77
C GLY A 356 16.07 12.75 -28.88
N ARG A 357 17.28 12.57 -29.45
CA ARG A 357 18.48 11.89 -28.91
C ARG A 357 18.93 12.14 -27.46
N GLY A 358 18.31 13.05 -26.70
CA GLY A 358 18.52 13.25 -25.25
C GLY A 358 17.64 12.37 -24.36
N GLY A 359 16.83 11.46 -24.93
CA GLY A 359 15.78 10.73 -24.21
C GLY A 359 16.25 9.57 -23.31
N LYS A 360 17.37 8.90 -23.63
CA LYS A 360 17.81 7.73 -22.86
C LYS A 360 18.27 8.10 -21.44
N ASP A 361 19.11 9.10 -21.29
CA ASP A 361 19.59 9.55 -19.97
C ASP A 361 18.46 10.09 -19.08
N SER A 362 17.42 10.67 -19.68
CA SER A 362 16.25 11.17 -18.95
C SER A 362 15.29 10.05 -18.53
N ILE A 363 15.22 8.94 -19.24
CA ILE A 363 14.45 7.76 -18.85
C ILE A 363 15.17 7.04 -17.71
N ASP A 364 16.47 6.83 -17.82
CA ASP A 364 17.28 6.14 -16.81
C ASP A 364 17.21 6.86 -15.45
N SER A 365 17.27 8.19 -15.42
CA SER A 365 17.11 8.95 -14.18
C SER A 365 15.70 8.82 -13.57
N ARG A 366 14.65 8.65 -14.39
CA ARG A 366 13.27 8.43 -13.93
C ARG A 366 13.04 7.01 -13.39
N LEU A 367 13.87 6.06 -13.80
CA LEU A 367 13.79 4.65 -13.39
C LEU A 367 14.77 4.29 -12.25
N GLU A 368 15.65 5.22 -11.84
CA GLU A 368 16.62 5.00 -10.76
C GLU A 368 15.99 4.48 -9.45
N TRP A 369 14.74 4.87 -9.17
CA TRP A 369 14.02 4.35 -8.02
C TRP A 369 13.69 2.85 -8.14
N ILE A 370 13.55 2.31 -9.37
CA ILE A 370 13.33 0.88 -9.63
C ILE A 370 14.61 0.11 -9.27
N HIS A 371 15.77 0.58 -9.73
CA HIS A 371 17.05 -0.03 -9.38
C HIS A 371 17.24 -0.09 -7.87
N ARG A 372 16.96 1.02 -7.19
CA ARG A 372 17.01 1.07 -5.72
C ARG A 372 16.06 0.06 -5.06
N MET A 373 14.86 -0.12 -5.60
CA MET A 373 13.91 -1.10 -5.05
C MET A 373 14.32 -2.55 -5.28
N ILE A 374 14.96 -2.87 -6.40
CA ILE A 374 15.51 -4.19 -6.67
C ILE A 374 16.66 -4.48 -5.71
N GLU A 375 17.61 -3.56 -5.57
CA GLU A 375 18.74 -3.69 -4.63
C GLU A 375 18.23 -3.92 -3.18
N HIS A 376 17.19 -3.18 -2.77
CA HIS A 376 16.57 -3.37 -1.45
C HIS A 376 15.84 -4.71 -1.33
N GLY A 377 15.25 -5.20 -2.43
CA GLY A 377 14.54 -6.47 -2.47
C GLY A 377 15.44 -7.67 -2.21
N ASP A 378 16.69 -7.61 -2.67
CA ASP A 378 17.69 -8.67 -2.45
C ASP A 378 18.27 -8.67 -1.02
N GLU A 379 18.11 -7.59 -0.26
CA GLU A 379 18.60 -7.43 1.10
C GLU A 379 17.50 -7.54 2.18
N THR A 380 16.22 -7.76 1.80
CA THR A 380 15.12 -7.96 2.76
C THR A 380 14.95 -9.42 3.11
N ASP A 381 14.92 -9.71 4.42
CA ASP A 381 14.94 -11.06 4.94
C ASP A 381 13.56 -11.73 5.04
N THR A 382 12.49 -10.97 4.91
CA THR A 382 11.11 -11.50 4.98
C THR A 382 10.19 -10.87 3.95
N PRO A 383 9.24 -11.65 3.41
CA PRO A 383 8.23 -11.15 2.45
C PRO A 383 7.43 -9.97 2.97
N GLU A 384 7.06 -9.96 4.26
CA GLU A 384 6.28 -8.86 4.88
C GLU A 384 7.10 -7.58 4.97
N GLU A 385 8.39 -7.69 5.27
CA GLU A 385 9.30 -6.54 5.33
C GLU A 385 9.49 -5.93 3.94
N LEU A 386 9.65 -6.76 2.91
CA LEU A 386 9.73 -6.33 1.51
C LEU A 386 8.48 -5.54 1.11
N VAL A 387 7.29 -6.11 1.35
CA VAL A 387 6.01 -5.44 1.03
C VAL A 387 5.88 -4.11 1.79
N THR A 388 6.24 -4.09 3.07
CA THR A 388 6.15 -2.89 3.91
C THR A 388 7.12 -1.80 3.45
N THR A 389 8.34 -2.17 3.12
CA THR A 389 9.38 -1.25 2.60
C THR A 389 8.95 -0.67 1.27
N ILE A 390 8.51 -1.52 0.33
CA ILE A 390 8.05 -1.08 -0.98
C ILE A 390 6.83 -0.16 -0.87
N LYS A 391 5.83 -0.48 -0.03
CA LYS A 391 4.66 0.39 0.21
C LYS A 391 5.08 1.74 0.82
N GLY A 392 6.05 1.74 1.73
CA GLY A 392 6.63 2.96 2.31
C GLY A 392 7.31 3.84 1.24
N ASP A 393 8.15 3.23 0.43
CA ASP A 393 8.90 3.93 -0.62
C ASP A 393 8.01 4.36 -1.79
N LEU A 394 6.91 3.64 -2.08
CA LEU A 394 5.90 4.03 -3.06
C LEU A 394 4.94 5.12 -2.55
N SER A 395 4.96 5.46 -1.26
CA SER A 395 4.07 6.48 -0.69
C SER A 395 4.19 7.80 -1.43
N SER A 396 3.05 8.40 -1.75
CA SER A 396 2.98 9.68 -2.50
C SER A 396 3.14 10.92 -1.62
N ASP A 397 3.17 10.77 -0.28
CA ASP A 397 3.35 11.89 0.66
C ASP A 397 4.85 12.06 0.94
N GLU A 398 5.46 13.06 0.33
CA GLU A 398 6.88 13.40 0.49
C GLU A 398 7.07 14.68 1.29
N VAL A 399 8.20 14.77 1.99
CA VAL A 399 8.70 15.97 2.65
C VAL A 399 9.98 16.42 1.95
N TYR A 400 10.10 17.73 1.74
CA TYR A 400 11.26 18.35 1.09
C TYR A 400 12.11 19.03 2.15
N VAL A 401 13.33 18.53 2.33
CA VAL A 401 14.25 18.93 3.38
C VAL A 401 15.51 19.52 2.75
N PHE A 402 16.02 20.59 3.32
CA PHE A 402 17.17 21.32 2.78
C PHE A 402 18.46 20.96 3.51
N THR A 403 19.54 20.82 2.76
CA THR A 403 20.88 20.86 3.34
C THR A 403 21.27 22.32 3.69
N PRO A 404 22.27 22.58 4.55
CA PRO A 404 22.76 23.91 4.80
C PRO A 404 23.31 24.64 3.55
N ARG A 405 23.61 23.89 2.48
CA ARG A 405 24.05 24.42 1.19
C ARG A 405 22.90 24.81 0.28
N GLY A 406 21.65 24.50 0.68
CA GLY A 406 20.46 24.78 -0.11
C GLY A 406 20.03 23.64 -1.02
N ASP A 407 20.73 22.47 -1.03
CA ASP A 407 20.29 21.32 -1.81
C ASP A 407 19.01 20.74 -1.21
N VAL A 408 18.07 20.36 -2.06
CA VAL A 408 16.78 19.78 -1.65
C VAL A 408 16.85 18.26 -1.72
N LYS A 409 16.40 17.59 -0.66
CA LYS A 409 16.19 16.13 -0.64
C LYS A 409 14.72 15.83 -0.40
N ALA A 410 14.14 15.02 -1.28
CA ALA A 410 12.79 14.48 -1.11
C ALA A 410 12.86 13.19 -0.31
N LEU A 411 12.03 13.07 0.73
CA LEU A 411 11.95 11.90 1.61
C LEU A 411 10.48 11.51 1.83
N PRO A 412 10.17 10.24 2.08
CA PRO A 412 8.83 9.84 2.49
C PRO A 412 8.40 10.56 3.78
N LYS A 413 7.13 10.87 3.89
CA LYS A 413 6.57 11.45 5.10
C LYS A 413 6.78 10.52 6.30
N GLY A 414 7.35 11.03 7.37
CA GLY A 414 7.72 10.27 8.56
C GLY A 414 9.19 9.85 8.59
N ALA A 415 9.96 10.14 7.53
CA ALA A 415 11.39 9.93 7.50
C ALA A 415 12.08 10.70 8.63
N THR A 416 13.15 10.13 9.18
CA THR A 416 13.91 10.67 10.28
C THR A 416 15.15 11.44 9.81
N VAL A 417 15.85 12.12 10.73
CA VAL A 417 17.13 12.76 10.42
C VAL A 417 18.21 11.75 10.02
N ILE A 418 18.08 10.47 10.43
CA ILE A 418 18.96 9.39 9.98
C ILE A 418 18.69 9.08 8.50
N ASP A 419 17.41 8.93 8.12
CA ASP A 419 17.01 8.72 6.72
C ASP A 419 17.55 9.86 5.83
N PHE A 420 17.47 11.11 6.29
CA PHE A 420 18.02 12.26 5.60
C PHE A 420 19.54 12.17 5.42
N ALA A 421 20.28 11.74 6.44
CA ALA A 421 21.73 11.60 6.35
C ALA A 421 22.15 10.57 5.29
N TYR A 422 21.44 9.43 5.22
CA TYR A 422 21.67 8.41 4.19
C TYR A 422 21.23 8.85 2.79
N ALA A 423 20.19 9.67 2.68
CA ALA A 423 19.74 10.25 1.43
C ALA A 423 20.72 11.32 0.86
N ILE A 424 21.60 11.90 1.70
CA ILE A 424 22.71 12.75 1.22
C ILE A 424 23.78 11.85 0.61
N HIS A 425 24.34 10.96 1.42
CA HIS A 425 25.38 10.01 1.02
C HIS A 425 25.61 8.97 2.13
N SER A 426 25.87 7.69 1.78
CA SER A 426 26.11 6.62 2.75
C SER A 426 27.28 6.94 3.70
N ALA A 427 28.34 7.58 3.22
CA ALA A 427 29.46 8.00 4.09
C ALA A 427 29.04 9.05 5.14
N VAL A 428 28.06 9.91 4.84
CA VAL A 428 27.52 10.88 5.80
C VAL A 428 26.69 10.15 6.85
N GLY A 429 25.79 9.26 6.42
CA GLY A 429 25.00 8.43 7.31
C GLY A 429 25.83 7.58 8.24
N ASN A 430 26.84 6.86 7.70
CA ASN A 430 27.73 6.01 8.49
C ASN A 430 28.55 6.74 9.54
N LYS A 431 28.88 8.03 9.30
CA LYS A 431 29.65 8.88 10.22
C LYS A 431 28.79 9.77 11.13
N MET A 432 27.48 9.70 11.01
CA MET A 432 26.54 10.53 11.75
C MET A 432 26.63 10.28 13.25
N VAL A 433 26.68 11.36 14.04
CA VAL A 433 26.63 11.34 15.50
C VAL A 433 25.45 12.13 16.06
N GLY A 434 24.82 12.97 15.24
CA GLY A 434 23.68 13.79 15.61
C GLY A 434 23.19 14.64 14.45
N ALA A 435 22.15 15.43 14.67
CA ALA A 435 21.63 16.38 13.71
C ALA A 435 21.14 17.66 14.37
N LYS A 436 21.15 18.75 13.60
CA LYS A 436 20.45 19.99 13.93
C LYS A 436 19.38 20.27 12.89
N VAL A 437 18.21 20.65 13.34
CA VAL A 437 17.09 21.10 12.51
C VAL A 437 16.85 22.58 12.79
N ASN A 438 16.93 23.39 11.74
CA ASN A 438 16.86 24.88 11.86
C ASN A 438 17.76 25.43 12.95
N GLY A 439 18.99 24.90 13.03
CA GLY A 439 20.03 25.32 14.01
C GLY A 439 19.89 24.70 15.41
N LYS A 440 18.83 23.94 15.72
CA LYS A 440 18.60 23.29 17.02
C LYS A 440 18.96 21.82 16.98
N ILE A 441 19.68 21.31 17.98
CA ILE A 441 19.98 19.88 18.10
C ILE A 441 18.67 19.12 18.35
N VAL A 442 18.48 18.00 17.63
CA VAL A 442 17.30 17.13 17.74
C VAL A 442 17.70 15.69 18.03
N HIS A 443 16.76 14.87 18.52
CA HIS A 443 16.94 13.44 18.68
C HIS A 443 17.02 12.75 17.31
N LEU A 444 17.65 11.57 17.25
CA LEU A 444 17.87 10.82 16.01
C LEU A 444 16.57 10.29 15.39
N ASP A 445 15.52 10.10 16.18
CA ASP A 445 14.18 9.68 15.76
C ASP A 445 13.27 10.85 15.34
N TYR A 446 13.84 12.09 15.31
CA TYR A 446 13.09 13.26 14.87
C TYR A 446 12.62 13.10 13.42
N LYS A 447 11.31 13.25 13.22
CA LYS A 447 10.67 13.18 11.89
C LYS A 447 10.73 14.52 11.20
N VAL A 448 11.46 14.56 10.10
CA VAL A 448 11.67 15.78 9.32
C VAL A 448 10.41 16.28 8.64
N LYS A 449 10.30 17.60 8.46
CA LYS A 449 9.15 18.28 7.84
C LYS A 449 9.60 19.10 6.64
N THR A 450 8.68 19.33 5.71
CA THR A 450 8.93 20.16 4.54
C THR A 450 9.34 21.58 4.94
N GLY A 451 10.40 22.08 4.33
CA GLY A 451 10.94 23.43 4.56
C GLY A 451 12.00 23.51 5.66
N GLU A 452 12.30 22.41 6.36
CA GLU A 452 13.33 22.40 7.40
C GLU A 452 14.74 22.30 6.79
N ILE A 453 15.69 22.99 7.40
CA ILE A 453 17.12 22.88 7.09
C ILE A 453 17.74 21.92 8.09
N VAL A 454 18.31 20.82 7.59
CA VAL A 454 18.91 19.78 8.42
C VAL A 454 20.42 19.73 8.22
N GLU A 455 21.17 19.97 9.29
CA GLU A 455 22.62 19.85 9.37
C GLU A 455 22.97 18.52 10.03
N VAL A 456 23.65 17.62 9.31
CA VAL A 456 24.11 16.33 9.85
C VAL A 456 25.48 16.51 10.51
N LEU A 457 25.58 16.18 11.79
CA LEU A 457 26.81 16.18 12.55
C LEU A 457 27.55 14.87 12.38
N THR A 458 28.77 14.91 11.85
CA THR A 458 29.56 13.71 11.56
C THR A 458 30.83 13.65 12.41
N SER A 459 31.32 12.43 12.70
CA SER A 459 32.59 12.20 13.39
C SER A 459 33.51 11.31 12.53
N ASN A 460 34.80 11.68 12.48
CA ASN A 460 35.81 10.86 11.80
C ASN A 460 36.58 9.94 12.76
N ALA A 461 36.14 9.76 14.02
CA ALA A 461 36.78 8.86 14.96
C ALA A 461 36.77 7.41 14.48
N GLN A 462 37.92 6.71 14.51
CA GLN A 462 38.02 5.31 14.14
C GLN A 462 37.09 4.44 14.99
N GLY A 463 36.45 3.48 14.36
CA GLY A 463 35.53 2.55 15.03
C GLY A 463 34.12 3.07 15.27
N LYS A 464 33.77 4.32 14.91
CA LYS A 464 32.40 4.83 14.94
C LYS A 464 31.67 4.50 13.63
N GLY A 465 30.44 4.00 13.79
CA GLY A 465 29.54 3.68 12.70
C GLY A 465 28.09 3.73 13.15
N PRO A 466 27.12 3.33 12.32
CA PRO A 466 25.72 3.29 12.68
C PRO A 466 25.48 2.35 13.88
N SER A 467 24.47 2.67 14.71
CA SER A 467 23.98 1.79 15.76
C SER A 467 22.96 0.81 15.19
N ARG A 468 22.90 -0.42 15.74
CA ARG A 468 21.85 -1.40 15.42
C ARG A 468 20.45 -0.89 15.77
N ASP A 469 20.32 -0.08 16.80
CA ASP A 469 19.03 0.51 17.17
C ASP A 469 18.49 1.46 16.09
N TRP A 470 19.34 1.97 15.20
CA TRP A 470 18.89 2.79 14.07
C TRP A 470 17.99 2.03 13.12
N LEU A 471 18.16 0.69 13.00
CA LEU A 471 17.27 -0.15 12.18
C LEU A 471 15.80 -0.11 12.65
N LYS A 472 15.56 0.20 13.93
CA LYS A 472 14.21 0.37 14.50
C LYS A 472 13.65 1.79 14.29
N ILE A 473 14.53 2.76 14.05
CA ILE A 473 14.22 4.19 13.96
C ILE A 473 13.96 4.60 12.50
N VAL A 474 14.80 4.10 11.57
CA VAL A 474 14.72 4.48 10.16
C VAL A 474 13.44 3.95 9.51
N THR A 475 12.88 4.79 8.65
CA THR A 475 11.65 4.50 7.90
C THR A 475 11.90 4.14 6.45
N THR A 476 12.99 4.64 5.84
CA THR A 476 13.29 4.39 4.43
C THR A 476 14.02 3.05 4.23
N GLY A 477 13.69 2.35 3.13
CA GLY A 477 14.39 1.15 2.70
C GLY A 477 15.86 1.41 2.46
N GLU A 478 16.19 2.57 1.84
CA GLU A 478 17.55 2.98 1.52
C GLU A 478 18.46 3.09 2.78
N ALA A 479 18.00 3.78 3.82
CA ALA A 479 18.78 3.91 5.05
C ALA A 479 18.98 2.52 5.72
N ARG A 480 17.92 1.71 5.76
CA ARG A 480 17.96 0.37 6.35
C ARG A 480 18.95 -0.55 5.65
N SER A 481 18.91 -0.60 4.32
CA SER A 481 19.81 -1.37 3.48
C SER A 481 21.27 -0.95 3.68
N LYS A 482 21.56 0.36 3.59
CA LYS A 482 22.93 0.90 3.78
C LYS A 482 23.48 0.65 5.18
N ILE A 483 22.65 0.69 6.23
CA ILE A 483 23.04 0.33 7.60
C ILE A 483 23.39 -1.17 7.69
N ARG A 484 22.55 -2.05 7.13
CA ARG A 484 22.80 -3.50 7.11
C ARG A 484 24.08 -3.83 6.34
N SER A 485 24.27 -3.23 5.17
CA SER A 485 25.47 -3.41 4.34
C SER A 485 26.73 -2.99 5.06
N TRP A 486 26.69 -1.88 5.85
CA TRP A 486 27.80 -1.47 6.69
C TRP A 486 28.14 -2.51 7.76
N PHE A 487 27.15 -3.02 8.51
CA PHE A 487 27.36 -4.06 9.50
C PHE A 487 27.91 -5.35 8.87
N LYS A 488 27.42 -5.74 7.69
CA LYS A 488 27.90 -6.91 6.98
C LYS A 488 29.38 -6.82 6.62
N LYS A 489 29.85 -5.64 6.20
CA LYS A 489 31.24 -5.43 5.75
C LYS A 489 32.23 -5.21 6.90
N GLU A 490 31.90 -4.27 7.80
CA GLU A 490 32.87 -3.75 8.79
C GLU A 490 32.96 -4.58 10.07
N LYS A 491 31.94 -5.38 10.36
CA LYS A 491 31.84 -6.13 11.63
C LYS A 491 31.52 -7.62 11.44
N ARG A 492 31.98 -8.22 10.36
CA ARG A 492 31.67 -9.61 10.04
C ARG A 492 32.06 -10.57 11.17
N ASP A 493 33.26 -10.46 11.73
CA ASP A 493 33.73 -11.34 12.79
C ASP A 493 32.97 -11.16 14.12
N GLU A 494 32.68 -9.90 14.49
CA GLU A 494 31.82 -9.60 15.66
C GLU A 494 30.39 -10.14 15.44
N ASN A 495 29.88 -10.04 14.22
CA ASN A 495 28.55 -10.54 13.87
C ASN A 495 28.47 -12.07 13.97
N ILE A 496 29.51 -12.80 13.53
CA ILE A 496 29.56 -14.27 13.69
C ILE A 496 29.46 -14.66 15.17
N VAL A 497 30.26 -14.03 16.04
CA VAL A 497 30.25 -14.31 17.48
C VAL A 497 28.88 -14.01 18.11
N GLN A 498 28.31 -12.85 17.79
CA GLN A 498 27.02 -12.45 18.33
C GLN A 498 25.87 -13.32 17.78
N GLY A 499 25.89 -13.63 16.48
CA GLY A 499 24.87 -14.48 15.85
C GLY A 499 24.89 -15.89 16.41
N LYS A 500 26.08 -16.47 16.64
CA LYS A 500 26.21 -17.77 17.30
C LYS A 500 25.58 -17.75 18.69
N ALA A 501 25.91 -16.74 19.50
CA ALA A 501 25.35 -16.57 20.83
C ALA A 501 23.81 -16.39 20.82
N GLU A 502 23.28 -15.67 19.83
CA GLU A 502 21.84 -15.47 19.63
C GLU A 502 21.13 -16.78 19.26
N VAL A 503 21.66 -17.52 18.28
CA VAL A 503 21.13 -18.85 17.87
C VAL A 503 21.11 -19.80 19.08
N GLU A 504 22.23 -19.91 19.81
CA GLU A 504 22.31 -20.75 21.01
C GLU A 504 21.29 -20.34 22.06
N ARG A 505 21.13 -19.03 22.30
CA ARG A 505 20.17 -18.49 23.27
C ARG A 505 18.73 -18.85 22.90
N GLU A 506 18.34 -18.66 21.64
CA GLU A 506 16.98 -18.97 21.18
C GLU A 506 16.69 -20.47 21.13
N LEU A 507 17.65 -21.31 20.76
CA LEU A 507 17.51 -22.77 20.85
C LEU A 507 17.29 -23.21 22.30
N ARG A 508 18.08 -22.70 23.26
CA ARG A 508 17.92 -22.99 24.69
C ARG A 508 16.58 -22.53 25.24
N ARG A 509 16.09 -21.34 24.86
CA ARG A 509 14.76 -20.82 25.24
C ARG A 509 13.63 -21.72 24.76
N ASN A 510 13.83 -22.40 23.66
CA ASN A 510 12.85 -23.30 23.05
C ASN A 510 13.08 -24.79 23.39
N PHE A 511 13.88 -25.08 24.44
CA PHE A 511 14.16 -26.41 24.95
C PHE A 511 14.88 -27.35 23.96
N ILE A 512 15.54 -26.80 22.95
CA ILE A 512 16.40 -27.55 22.02
C ILE A 512 17.80 -27.54 22.59
N ARG A 513 18.29 -28.73 22.99
CA ARG A 513 19.64 -28.93 23.56
C ARG A 513 20.28 -30.10 22.86
N PHE A 514 21.57 -29.98 22.61
CA PHE A 514 22.42 -31.02 22.07
C PHE A 514 23.48 -31.39 23.14
N GLU A 515 23.73 -32.65 23.29
CA GLU A 515 24.79 -33.17 24.19
C GLU A 515 26.14 -33.20 23.45
N ASP A 516 26.10 -33.35 22.10
CA ASP A 516 27.29 -33.40 21.25
C ASP A 516 27.40 -32.11 20.40
N SER A 517 28.61 -31.57 20.35
CA SER A 517 28.97 -30.42 19.53
C SER A 517 28.88 -30.70 18.01
N GLU A 518 29.13 -31.92 17.57
CA GLU A 518 29.02 -32.29 16.16
C GLU A 518 27.56 -32.34 15.71
N GLU A 519 26.67 -32.85 16.56
CA GLU A 519 25.21 -32.86 16.28
C GLU A 519 24.64 -31.43 16.20
N TYR A 520 25.07 -30.55 17.11
CA TYR A 520 24.71 -29.14 17.06
C TYR A 520 25.15 -28.50 15.74
N ILE A 521 26.40 -28.69 15.32
CA ILE A 521 26.91 -28.12 14.08
C ILE A 521 26.13 -28.66 12.87
N LYS A 522 25.88 -29.98 12.80
CA LYS A 522 25.09 -30.60 11.73
C LYS A 522 23.66 -30.03 11.68
N PHE A 523 23.05 -29.83 12.83
CA PHE A 523 21.70 -29.26 12.91
C PHE A 523 21.65 -27.81 12.42
N VAL A 524 22.58 -26.96 12.88
CA VAL A 524 22.60 -25.54 12.48
C VAL A 524 23.01 -25.39 11.02
N THR A 525 23.93 -26.22 10.52
CA THR A 525 24.30 -26.27 9.08
C THR A 525 23.07 -26.53 8.23
N ARG A 526 22.23 -27.48 8.61
CA ARG A 526 21.02 -27.82 7.87
C ARG A 526 19.98 -26.68 7.92
N ILE A 527 19.89 -25.92 9.03
CA ILE A 527 19.09 -24.70 9.11
C ILE A 527 19.65 -23.65 8.15
N ALA A 528 20.98 -23.46 8.12
CA ALA A 528 21.65 -22.52 7.24
C ALA A 528 21.40 -22.85 5.75
N GLU A 529 21.53 -24.12 5.36
CA GLU A 529 21.23 -24.60 4.00
C GLU A 529 19.78 -24.32 3.58
N ARG A 530 18.82 -24.53 4.49
CA ARG A 530 17.39 -24.20 4.22
C ARG A 530 17.15 -22.71 4.06
N GLN A 531 18.01 -21.88 4.61
CA GLN A 531 17.99 -20.43 4.44
C GLN A 531 18.92 -19.97 3.30
N HIS A 532 19.33 -20.91 2.41
CA HIS A 532 20.17 -20.67 1.24
C HIS A 532 21.59 -20.15 1.54
N PHE A 533 22.12 -20.43 2.74
CA PHE A 533 23.52 -20.14 3.06
C PHE A 533 24.39 -21.35 2.78
N THR A 534 25.51 -21.11 2.10
CA THR A 534 26.52 -22.16 1.80
C THR A 534 27.50 -22.39 2.96
N ASN A 535 27.57 -21.43 3.90
CA ASN A 535 28.49 -21.49 5.03
C ASN A 535 27.76 -21.12 6.32
N ILE A 536 27.98 -21.87 7.41
CA ILE A 536 27.42 -21.65 8.73
C ILE A 536 27.82 -20.27 9.32
N ASP A 537 29.06 -19.82 9.03
CA ASP A 537 29.57 -18.53 9.49
C ASP A 537 28.79 -17.37 8.85
N ASP A 538 28.40 -17.51 7.58
CA ASP A 538 27.57 -16.49 6.90
C ASP A 538 26.15 -16.46 7.47
N PHE A 539 25.59 -17.61 7.86
CA PHE A 539 24.33 -17.68 8.58
C PHE A 539 24.44 -17.00 9.97
N TYR A 540 25.49 -17.32 10.74
CA TYR A 540 25.72 -16.65 12.03
C TYR A 540 25.93 -15.15 11.85
N ALA A 541 26.70 -14.72 10.85
CA ALA A 541 26.87 -13.32 10.54
C ALA A 541 25.51 -12.65 10.22
N ALA A 542 24.65 -13.35 9.44
CA ALA A 542 23.32 -12.85 9.09
C ALA A 542 22.41 -12.66 10.31
N VAL A 543 22.41 -13.63 11.23
CA VAL A 543 21.71 -13.49 12.52
C VAL A 543 22.33 -12.35 13.34
N GLY A 544 23.66 -12.28 13.38
CA GLY A 544 24.39 -11.32 14.19
C GLY A 544 24.19 -9.86 13.77
N TYR A 545 24.11 -9.52 12.48
CA TYR A 545 23.80 -8.15 12.06
C TYR A 545 22.28 -7.86 12.02
N GLY A 546 21.42 -8.84 12.37
CA GLY A 546 19.97 -8.69 12.41
C GLY A 546 19.30 -8.89 11.05
N GLY A 547 20.01 -9.48 10.08
CA GLY A 547 19.47 -9.88 8.79
C GLY A 547 18.47 -11.01 8.93
N ILE A 548 18.70 -11.96 9.83
CA ILE A 548 17.78 -13.06 10.15
C ILE A 548 17.35 -12.98 11.59
N GLN A 549 16.03 -12.96 11.83
CA GLN A 549 15.45 -13.08 13.16
C GLN A 549 15.20 -14.56 13.48
N ILE A 550 16.09 -15.18 14.25
CA ILE A 550 16.03 -16.60 14.57
C ILE A 550 14.69 -16.99 15.25
N SER A 551 14.07 -16.08 16.00
CA SER A 551 12.77 -16.29 16.63
C SER A 551 11.64 -16.58 15.64
N ARG A 552 11.72 -16.04 14.41
CA ARG A 552 10.75 -16.31 13.34
C ARG A 552 10.95 -17.67 12.69
N LEU A 553 12.17 -18.17 12.67
CA LEU A 553 12.49 -19.49 12.13
C LEU A 553 12.17 -20.61 13.13
N MET A 554 11.93 -20.29 14.40
CA MET A 554 11.73 -21.26 15.49
C MET A 554 10.62 -22.28 15.24
N PRO A 555 9.45 -21.96 14.65
CA PRO A 555 8.46 -23.00 14.33
C PRO A 555 9.02 -24.09 13.42
N GLY A 556 9.64 -23.70 12.31
CA GLY A 556 10.28 -24.65 11.37
C GLY A 556 11.48 -25.40 11.96
N ILE A 557 12.27 -24.73 12.80
CA ILE A 557 13.39 -25.33 13.54
C ILE A 557 12.90 -26.38 14.53
N LYS A 558 11.82 -26.14 15.27
CA LYS A 558 11.20 -27.11 16.18
C LYS A 558 10.67 -28.34 15.43
N ASP A 559 9.99 -28.11 14.32
CA ASP A 559 9.48 -29.22 13.49
C ASP A 559 10.62 -30.10 12.98
N GLU A 560 11.72 -29.50 12.56
CA GLU A 560 12.90 -30.24 12.10
C GLU A 560 13.57 -30.99 13.23
N PHE A 561 13.76 -30.38 14.40
CA PHE A 561 14.31 -31.01 15.58
C PHE A 561 13.46 -32.21 16.03
N ASN A 562 12.13 -32.06 16.08
CA ASN A 562 11.22 -33.14 16.46
C ASN A 562 11.21 -34.30 15.47
N ARG A 563 11.42 -34.04 14.16
CA ARG A 563 11.43 -35.08 13.11
C ARG A 563 12.73 -35.88 13.09
N ASN A 564 13.88 -35.21 13.26
CA ASN A 564 15.17 -35.78 12.89
C ASN A 564 16.13 -35.98 14.08
N TRP A 565 15.92 -35.28 15.22
CA TRP A 565 16.83 -35.27 16.37
C TRP A 565 16.19 -35.65 17.71
N ARG A 566 14.87 -35.65 17.82
CA ARG A 566 14.20 -36.11 19.04
C ARG A 566 14.16 -37.64 19.00
N VAL A 567 14.91 -38.29 19.87
CA VAL A 567 14.85 -39.76 20.09
C VAL A 567 13.39 -40.10 20.42
N GLN A 568 12.74 -40.91 19.57
CA GLN A 568 11.39 -41.39 19.79
C GLN A 568 11.36 -42.22 21.08
N LYS A 569 10.85 -41.61 22.16
CA LYS A 569 10.34 -42.42 23.28
C LYS A 569 8.99 -42.93 22.79
N GLU A 570 8.92 -44.27 22.62
CA GLU A 570 7.71 -45.00 22.27
C GLU A 570 6.57 -44.63 23.27
N GLU A 571 5.54 -43.95 22.80
CA GLU A 571 4.26 -43.89 23.49
C GLU A 571 3.39 -45.05 23.01
N PRO A 572 2.63 -45.70 23.94
CA PRO A 572 1.78 -46.84 23.56
C PRO A 572 0.63 -46.42 22.64
N PRO A 573 0.14 -47.29 21.76
CA PRO A 573 -0.80 -46.94 20.69
C PRO A 573 -2.17 -46.56 21.24
N LYS A 574 -2.66 -45.40 20.88
CA LYS A 574 -4.06 -45.01 21.07
C LYS A 574 -4.94 -45.71 20.06
N PRO A 575 -6.16 -46.16 20.44
CA PRO A 575 -7.04 -46.92 19.56
C PRO A 575 -7.58 -46.06 18.42
N ALA A 576 -7.67 -46.68 17.25
CA ALA A 576 -8.19 -46.12 16.03
C ALA A 576 -9.68 -45.76 16.17
N VAL A 577 -10.02 -44.51 15.89
CA VAL A 577 -11.41 -44.10 15.70
C VAL A 577 -11.66 -43.99 14.19
N ALA A 578 -12.70 -44.71 13.74
CA ALA A 578 -13.10 -44.89 12.38
C ALA A 578 -13.49 -43.57 11.70
N THR A 579 -13.00 -43.41 10.49
CA THR A 579 -13.40 -42.38 9.52
C THR A 579 -14.80 -42.65 9.02
N THR A 580 -15.70 -41.73 9.23
CA THR A 580 -16.94 -41.62 8.44
C THR A 580 -16.85 -40.41 7.53
N ASN A 581 -16.85 -40.69 6.23
CA ASN A 581 -17.03 -39.71 5.16
C ASN A 581 -18.37 -39.00 5.29
N THR A 582 -18.38 -37.70 5.32
CA THR A 582 -19.56 -36.92 4.96
C THR A 582 -19.17 -35.73 4.06
N LEU A 583 -19.93 -35.68 2.99
CA LEU A 583 -19.88 -34.87 1.80
C LEU A 583 -19.78 -33.35 2.06
N ASP A 584 -19.04 -32.69 1.16
CA ASP A 584 -18.84 -31.26 1.00
C ASP A 584 -20.13 -30.43 0.99
N LYS A 585 -20.18 -29.44 1.83
CA LYS A 585 -20.98 -28.23 1.65
C LYS A 585 -20.04 -27.01 1.51
N PRO A 586 -20.37 -26.02 0.67
CA PRO A 586 -19.48 -24.91 0.36
C PRO A 586 -19.23 -24.04 1.62
N ARG A 587 -17.98 -23.83 1.95
CA ARG A 587 -17.56 -22.92 3.02
C ARG A 587 -17.71 -21.49 2.55
N ASN A 588 -18.68 -20.77 3.11
CA ASN A 588 -18.69 -19.31 3.10
C ASN A 588 -17.45 -18.79 3.83
N SER A 589 -16.68 -17.93 3.17
CA SER A 589 -15.54 -17.22 3.75
C SER A 589 -16.05 -16.26 4.81
N LYS A 590 -15.85 -16.61 6.09
CA LYS A 590 -16.17 -15.74 7.23
C LYS A 590 -14.97 -14.85 7.54
N ASP A 591 -15.21 -13.55 7.70
CA ASP A 591 -14.23 -12.61 8.24
C ASP A 591 -13.76 -13.09 9.62
N SER A 592 -12.45 -12.95 9.89
CA SER A 592 -11.81 -13.38 11.15
C SER A 592 -12.26 -12.61 12.40
N SER A 593 -13.16 -11.63 12.26
CA SER A 593 -13.67 -10.80 13.36
C SER A 593 -14.77 -11.47 14.20
N GLY A 594 -15.41 -12.53 13.70
CA GLY A 594 -16.50 -13.22 14.39
C GLY A 594 -17.76 -12.39 14.60
N VAL A 595 -17.94 -11.27 13.90
CA VAL A 595 -19.10 -10.41 14.00
C VAL A 595 -19.88 -10.45 12.68
N VAL A 596 -21.19 -10.59 12.76
CA VAL A 596 -22.14 -10.52 11.64
C VAL A 596 -22.91 -9.21 11.76
N VAL A 597 -23.01 -8.47 10.66
CA VAL A 597 -23.69 -7.18 10.58
C VAL A 597 -24.86 -7.29 9.62
N GLU A 598 -26.06 -6.87 10.04
CA GLU A 598 -27.26 -6.94 9.19
C GLU A 598 -27.16 -5.94 8.04
N GLY A 599 -27.28 -6.45 6.80
CA GLY A 599 -27.39 -5.61 5.59
C GLY A 599 -26.06 -5.08 5.03
N ILE A 600 -24.91 -5.45 5.61
CA ILE A 600 -23.59 -5.05 5.12
C ILE A 600 -22.67 -6.26 5.09
N ASP A 601 -22.38 -6.76 3.89
CA ASP A 601 -21.40 -7.81 3.68
C ASP A 601 -20.03 -7.21 3.34
N ASN A 602 -18.95 -7.77 3.91
CA ASN A 602 -17.55 -7.44 3.59
C ASN A 602 -17.09 -6.00 3.92
N CYS A 603 -17.46 -5.45 5.07
CA CYS A 603 -16.87 -4.19 5.55
C CYS A 603 -15.70 -4.44 6.51
N LEU A 604 -14.77 -3.46 6.61
CA LEU A 604 -13.70 -3.49 7.60
C LEU A 604 -14.30 -3.29 8.99
N ILE A 605 -14.29 -4.35 9.82
CA ILE A 605 -14.80 -4.32 11.18
C ILE A 605 -13.66 -3.99 12.15
N LYS A 606 -13.85 -2.98 12.99
CA LYS A 606 -12.96 -2.62 14.10
C LYS A 606 -13.73 -2.66 15.41
N MET A 607 -13.12 -3.19 16.47
CA MET A 607 -13.69 -3.09 17.80
C MET A 607 -13.45 -1.69 18.37
N ALA A 608 -14.47 -1.12 18.99
CA ALA A 608 -14.39 0.21 19.61
C ALA A 608 -13.46 0.18 20.82
N ARG A 609 -12.52 1.11 20.86
CA ARG A 609 -11.59 1.21 22.02
C ARG A 609 -12.26 1.70 23.29
N CYS A 610 -13.33 2.48 23.18
CA CYS A 610 -14.07 3.03 24.34
C CYS A 610 -14.80 1.98 25.18
N CYS A 611 -15.11 0.80 24.62
CA CYS A 611 -15.87 -0.24 25.31
C CYS A 611 -15.34 -1.66 25.09
N SER A 612 -14.40 -1.85 24.15
CA SER A 612 -13.71 -3.12 23.86
C SER A 612 -14.64 -4.34 23.92
N PRO A 613 -15.64 -4.46 23.00
CA PRO A 613 -16.65 -5.50 23.04
C PRO A 613 -16.03 -6.89 22.93
N ILE A 614 -16.55 -7.84 23.73
CA ILE A 614 -16.11 -9.25 23.74
C ILE A 614 -17.25 -10.18 23.31
N PRO A 615 -16.92 -11.40 22.80
CA PRO A 615 -17.94 -12.38 22.42
C PRO A 615 -18.94 -12.66 23.55
N GLY A 616 -20.25 -12.68 23.22
CA GLY A 616 -21.34 -12.89 24.15
C GLY A 616 -21.98 -11.60 24.71
N GLU A 617 -21.44 -10.42 24.40
CA GLU A 617 -22.08 -9.13 24.73
C GLU A 617 -23.01 -8.66 23.60
N GLU A 618 -24.06 -7.91 23.95
CA GLU A 618 -24.90 -7.24 22.95
C GLU A 618 -24.09 -6.11 22.29
N ILE A 619 -24.02 -6.14 20.97
CA ILE A 619 -23.22 -5.22 20.18
C ILE A 619 -24.03 -4.48 19.13
N VAL A 620 -23.54 -3.33 18.74
CA VAL A 620 -24.09 -2.47 17.67
C VAL A 620 -22.94 -1.92 16.82
N GLY A 621 -23.16 -1.83 15.53
CA GLY A 621 -22.19 -1.28 14.59
C GLY A 621 -22.43 0.19 14.30
N PHE A 622 -21.35 0.97 14.24
CA PHE A 622 -21.38 2.36 13.80
C PHE A 622 -20.54 2.52 12.53
N ILE A 623 -21.15 3.02 11.46
CA ILE A 623 -20.49 3.25 10.17
C ILE A 623 -19.66 4.51 10.26
N ASN A 624 -18.33 4.36 10.22
CA ASN A 624 -17.40 5.48 10.18
C ASN A 624 -17.14 5.92 8.75
N ARG A 625 -17.12 7.23 8.51
CA ARG A 625 -16.76 7.79 7.22
C ARG A 625 -15.29 7.52 6.91
N GLY A 626 -15.03 6.72 5.87
CA GLY A 626 -13.68 6.42 5.38
C GLY A 626 -12.85 5.38 6.15
N THR A 627 -13.37 4.78 7.25
CA THR A 627 -12.60 3.80 8.06
C THR A 627 -13.30 2.48 8.32
N GLY A 628 -14.47 2.24 7.71
CA GLY A 628 -15.26 1.01 7.88
C GLY A 628 -16.24 1.08 9.04
N LEU A 629 -16.51 -0.07 9.65
CA LEU A 629 -17.49 -0.23 10.72
C LEU A 629 -16.80 -0.37 12.08
N THR A 630 -17.25 0.37 13.08
CA THR A 630 -16.79 0.19 14.46
C THR A 630 -17.89 -0.48 15.29
N ILE A 631 -17.54 -1.57 15.96
CA ILE A 631 -18.46 -2.32 16.82
C ILE A 631 -18.34 -1.82 18.25
N HIS A 632 -19.45 -1.37 18.79
CA HIS A 632 -19.60 -0.97 20.19
C HIS A 632 -20.44 -1.97 20.97
N ARG A 633 -20.26 -2.00 22.29
CA ARG A 633 -21.27 -2.59 23.17
C ARG A 633 -22.51 -1.72 23.14
N LYS A 634 -23.68 -2.31 23.24
CA LYS A 634 -24.96 -1.60 23.22
C LYS A 634 -25.11 -0.63 24.42
N ASP A 635 -24.50 -0.96 25.55
CA ASP A 635 -24.50 -0.16 26.78
C ASP A 635 -23.32 0.84 26.88
N CYS A 636 -22.61 1.08 25.78
CA CYS A 636 -21.50 2.02 25.73
C CYS A 636 -21.97 3.48 25.79
N VAL A 637 -21.31 4.32 26.57
CA VAL A 637 -21.59 5.77 26.71
C VAL A 637 -21.67 6.50 25.35
N ASN A 638 -20.97 5.99 24.34
CA ASN A 638 -20.96 6.58 22.99
C ASN A 638 -22.06 6.03 22.08
N VAL A 639 -22.92 5.14 22.56
CA VAL A 639 -24.07 4.61 21.85
C VAL A 639 -25.33 5.32 22.36
N PRO A 640 -26.11 5.98 21.49
CA PRO A 640 -27.35 6.62 21.89
C PRO A 640 -28.38 5.61 22.43
N ASP A 641 -29.11 5.96 23.46
CA ASP A 641 -30.18 5.11 24.05
C ASP A 641 -31.29 4.80 23.02
N ASP A 642 -31.59 5.74 22.13
CA ASP A 642 -32.54 5.55 21.02
C ASP A 642 -31.85 5.76 19.68
N LEU A 643 -31.48 4.65 19.04
CA LEU A 643 -30.80 4.63 17.74
C LEU A 643 -31.67 5.15 16.57
N LYS A 644 -32.99 5.26 16.76
CA LYS A 644 -33.90 5.77 15.72
C LYS A 644 -34.03 7.28 15.75
N ASN A 645 -33.87 7.89 16.90
CA ASN A 645 -34.04 9.32 17.12
C ASN A 645 -32.72 10.07 17.43
N CYS A 646 -31.57 9.48 17.10
CA CYS A 646 -30.26 10.11 17.24
C CYS A 646 -29.92 11.01 16.02
N PRO A 647 -28.88 11.85 16.08
CA PRO A 647 -28.51 12.77 14.99
C PRO A 647 -28.17 12.12 13.66
N GLU A 648 -27.71 10.86 13.63
CA GLU A 648 -27.31 10.12 12.42
C GLU A 648 -27.81 8.65 12.51
N PRO A 649 -29.14 8.40 12.51
CA PRO A 649 -29.69 7.06 12.74
C PRO A 649 -29.32 6.06 11.66
N GLU A 650 -29.10 6.50 10.43
CA GLU A 650 -28.70 5.66 9.29
C GLU A 650 -27.28 5.08 9.38
N ARG A 651 -26.47 5.57 10.32
CA ARG A 651 -25.11 5.07 10.53
C ARG A 651 -25.02 3.97 11.58
N TRP A 652 -26.09 3.77 12.35
CA TRP A 652 -26.17 2.71 13.33
C TRP A 652 -26.78 1.47 12.72
N VAL A 653 -26.07 0.35 12.78
CA VAL A 653 -26.47 -0.93 12.18
C VAL A 653 -26.48 -2.02 13.25
N LYS A 654 -27.42 -2.94 13.11
CA LYS A 654 -27.48 -4.08 14.02
C LYS A 654 -26.31 -5.02 13.75
N ALA A 655 -25.67 -5.46 14.81
CA ALA A 655 -24.57 -6.41 14.77
C ALA A 655 -24.76 -7.48 15.86
N HIS A 656 -24.29 -8.69 15.57
CA HIS A 656 -24.29 -9.79 16.55
C HIS A 656 -23.04 -10.66 16.35
N TRP A 657 -22.69 -11.40 17.40
CA TRP A 657 -21.59 -12.35 17.33
C TRP A 657 -22.02 -13.61 16.58
N ASP A 658 -21.13 -14.15 15.75
CA ASP A 658 -21.33 -15.44 15.10
C ASP A 658 -21.16 -16.57 16.14
N ASN A 659 -22.18 -17.41 16.29
CA ASN A 659 -22.22 -18.49 17.28
C ASN A 659 -21.16 -19.59 17.07
N ASN A 660 -20.47 -19.63 15.95
CA ASN A 660 -19.53 -20.68 15.57
C ASN A 660 -18.06 -20.27 15.59
N VAL A 661 -17.73 -19.05 15.98
CA VAL A 661 -16.35 -18.53 15.92
C VAL A 661 -15.84 -18.28 17.33
N LYS A 662 -14.78 -18.99 17.73
CA LYS A 662 -14.00 -18.68 18.93
C LYS A 662 -13.03 -17.56 18.57
N VAL A 663 -13.28 -16.35 19.07
CA VAL A 663 -12.40 -15.19 18.90
C VAL A 663 -11.75 -14.87 20.22
N ASP A 664 -10.43 -14.79 20.22
CA ASP A 664 -9.66 -14.28 21.36
C ASP A 664 -9.78 -12.75 21.39
N ALA A 665 -10.54 -12.22 22.34
CA ALA A 665 -10.71 -10.79 22.54
C ALA A 665 -9.77 -10.29 23.65
N ARG A 666 -9.35 -9.02 23.55
CA ARG A 666 -8.59 -8.37 24.64
C ARG A 666 -9.51 -7.51 25.48
N SER A 667 -9.40 -7.64 26.79
CA SER A 667 -10.11 -6.80 27.76
C SER A 667 -9.14 -6.22 28.77
N THR A 668 -9.34 -4.97 29.15
CA THR A 668 -8.57 -4.33 30.22
C THR A 668 -9.45 -4.26 31.44
N ILE A 669 -8.94 -4.78 32.58
CA ILE A 669 -9.60 -4.77 33.88
C ILE A 669 -8.76 -4.02 34.88
N ASP A 670 -9.43 -3.24 35.71
CA ASP A 670 -8.88 -2.50 36.81
C ASP A 670 -9.27 -3.19 38.13
N VAL A 671 -8.28 -3.64 38.88
CA VAL A 671 -8.46 -4.33 40.16
C VAL A 671 -8.01 -3.40 41.29
N TYR A 672 -8.96 -3.00 42.11
CA TYR A 672 -8.73 -2.16 43.28
C TYR A 672 -8.55 -3.05 44.51
N ALA A 673 -7.41 -2.92 45.16
CA ALA A 673 -7.05 -3.74 46.29
C ALA A 673 -6.39 -2.92 47.41
N ILE A 674 -6.42 -3.44 48.64
CA ILE A 674 -5.63 -2.91 49.75
C ILE A 674 -4.15 -3.16 49.42
N ASP A 675 -3.33 -2.13 49.54
CA ASP A 675 -1.89 -2.21 49.28
C ASP A 675 -1.22 -3.03 50.42
N ARG A 676 -0.86 -4.26 50.11
CA ARG A 676 -0.18 -5.19 50.99
C ARG A 676 0.91 -5.95 50.23
N ASP A 677 1.90 -6.43 50.97
CA ASP A 677 2.94 -7.26 50.38
C ASP A 677 2.33 -8.49 49.70
N GLY A 678 2.70 -8.71 48.43
CA GLY A 678 2.28 -9.86 47.67
C GLY A 678 0.94 -9.75 46.92
N VAL A 679 0.15 -8.68 47.04
CA VAL A 679 -1.17 -8.57 46.39
C VAL A 679 -1.08 -8.72 44.86
N VAL A 680 -0.07 -8.14 44.22
CA VAL A 680 0.15 -8.28 42.80
C VAL A 680 0.55 -9.71 42.41
N LEU A 681 1.32 -10.39 43.28
CA LEU A 681 1.67 -11.80 43.13
C LEU A 681 0.43 -12.70 43.19
N ASP A 682 -0.45 -12.46 44.14
CA ASP A 682 -1.72 -13.21 44.31
C ASP A 682 -2.62 -13.01 43.06
N ILE A 683 -2.72 -11.78 42.56
CA ILE A 683 -3.48 -11.46 41.35
C ILE A 683 -2.88 -12.21 40.14
N THR A 684 -1.57 -12.17 39.96
CA THR A 684 -0.91 -12.86 38.80
C THR A 684 -0.98 -14.39 38.97
N ALA A 685 -0.87 -14.95 40.17
CA ALA A 685 -1.04 -16.37 40.42
C ALA A 685 -2.47 -16.83 40.11
N CYS A 686 -3.48 -16.03 40.48
CA CYS A 686 -4.88 -16.28 40.13
C CYS A 686 -5.07 -16.36 38.62
N MET A 687 -4.47 -15.44 37.84
CA MET A 687 -4.53 -15.44 36.36
C MET A 687 -3.82 -16.67 35.79
N ALA A 688 -2.67 -17.04 36.33
CA ALA A 688 -1.93 -18.23 35.90
C ALA A 688 -2.74 -19.52 36.13
N THR A 689 -3.40 -19.62 37.29
CA THR A 689 -4.28 -20.76 37.62
C THR A 689 -5.50 -20.84 36.71
N ALA A 690 -6.04 -19.70 36.31
CA ALA A 690 -7.14 -19.62 35.35
C ALA A 690 -6.68 -19.79 33.90
N HIS A 691 -5.40 -20.03 33.62
CA HIS A 691 -4.80 -20.13 32.30
C HIS A 691 -5.07 -18.90 31.39
N VAL A 692 -5.17 -17.71 31.99
CA VAL A 692 -5.45 -16.45 31.30
C VAL A 692 -4.15 -15.82 30.85
N LYS A 693 -4.08 -15.46 29.56
CA LYS A 693 -2.91 -14.76 29.01
C LYS A 693 -2.95 -13.28 29.36
N ILE A 694 -1.96 -12.81 30.10
CA ILE A 694 -1.77 -11.40 30.46
C ILE A 694 -0.87 -10.76 29.36
N HIS A 695 -1.31 -9.64 28.77
CA HIS A 695 -0.55 -8.87 27.79
C HIS A 695 0.21 -7.71 28.44
N SER A 696 -0.39 -7.07 29.42
CA SER A 696 0.23 -6.02 30.21
C SER A 696 -0.33 -6.03 31.65
N ILE A 697 0.49 -5.65 32.59
CA ILE A 697 0.10 -5.42 33.99
C ILE A 697 0.81 -4.16 34.48
N ASN A 698 0.07 -3.28 35.13
CA ASN A 698 0.59 -2.07 35.75
C ASN A 698 -0.06 -1.88 37.09
N ALA A 699 0.74 -1.86 38.15
CA ALA A 699 0.26 -1.65 39.51
C ALA A 699 0.78 -0.31 40.04
N ARG A 700 -0.10 0.50 40.63
CA ARG A 700 0.24 1.79 41.20
C ARG A 700 -0.55 2.06 42.48
N PRO A 701 0.02 2.74 43.47
CA PRO A 701 -0.75 3.20 44.64
C PRO A 701 -1.71 4.31 44.21
N ILE A 702 -2.91 4.36 44.78
CA ILE A 702 -3.96 5.37 44.51
C ILE A 702 -4.14 6.32 45.67
N SER A 703 -4.15 5.81 46.90
CA SER A 703 -4.33 6.54 48.13
C SER A 703 -3.65 5.78 49.27
N GLU A 704 -3.52 6.36 50.49
CA GLU A 704 -2.94 5.67 51.63
C GLU A 704 -3.58 4.30 51.86
N GLY A 705 -2.77 3.25 51.66
CA GLY A 705 -3.16 1.86 51.87
C GLY A 705 -3.97 1.18 50.77
N ASN A 706 -4.14 1.81 49.58
CA ASN A 706 -4.83 1.20 48.43
C ASN A 706 -3.98 1.21 47.15
N CYS A 707 -4.12 0.17 46.37
CA CYS A 707 -3.46 0.06 45.05
C CYS A 707 -4.45 -0.26 43.94
N LEU A 708 -4.12 0.20 42.71
CA LEU A 708 -4.81 -0.13 41.47
C LEU A 708 -3.88 -0.99 40.61
N THR A 709 -4.35 -2.18 40.25
CA THR A 709 -3.68 -3.03 39.28
C THR A 709 -4.49 -3.08 37.99
N THR A 710 -4.01 -2.41 36.95
CA THR A 710 -4.58 -2.44 35.59
C THR A 710 -3.96 -3.57 34.81
N MET A 711 -4.77 -4.48 34.27
CA MET A 711 -4.32 -5.62 33.47
C MET A 711 -5.06 -5.72 32.14
N THR A 712 -4.30 -5.94 31.05
CA THR A 712 -4.89 -6.34 29.75
C THR A 712 -4.75 -7.84 29.60
N ILE A 713 -5.87 -8.54 29.44
CA ILE A 713 -5.97 -9.99 29.39
C ILE A 713 -6.67 -10.46 28.11
N THR A 714 -6.42 -11.72 27.72
CA THR A 714 -7.19 -12.39 26.65
C THR A 714 -8.41 -13.08 27.27
N VAL A 715 -9.59 -12.83 26.69
CA VAL A 715 -10.85 -13.47 27.07
C VAL A 715 -11.57 -14.02 25.84
N ASN A 716 -12.26 -15.15 25.99
CA ASN A 716 -12.92 -15.85 24.89
C ASN A 716 -14.43 -15.62 24.86
N SER A 717 -15.02 -15.21 26.00
CA SER A 717 -16.45 -14.92 26.12
C SER A 717 -16.73 -14.07 27.36
N LYS A 718 -17.97 -13.58 27.47
CA LYS A 718 -18.46 -12.85 28.65
C LYS A 718 -18.42 -13.76 29.89
N GLU A 719 -18.84 -15.02 29.77
CA GLU A 719 -18.84 -15.98 30.91
C GLU A 719 -17.40 -16.25 31.40
N HIS A 720 -16.43 -16.26 30.47
CA HIS A 720 -15.02 -16.41 30.84
C HIS A 720 -14.52 -15.20 31.66
N LEU A 721 -14.87 -13.97 31.22
CA LEU A 721 -14.54 -12.76 31.97
C LEU A 721 -15.19 -12.76 33.36
N ASP A 722 -16.48 -13.09 33.45
CA ASP A 722 -17.20 -13.18 34.72
C ASP A 722 -16.58 -14.21 35.70
N SER A 723 -16.07 -15.34 35.17
CA SER A 723 -15.35 -16.34 35.92
C SER A 723 -14.02 -15.82 36.49
N ILE A 724 -13.30 -15.04 35.69
CA ILE A 724 -12.05 -14.38 36.08
C ILE A 724 -12.32 -13.35 37.19
N GLU A 725 -13.33 -12.50 37.05
CA GLU A 725 -13.71 -11.51 38.04
C GLU A 725 -14.12 -12.16 39.37
N LYS A 726 -14.90 -13.25 39.34
CA LYS A 726 -15.28 -14.03 40.51
C LYS A 726 -14.05 -14.63 41.21
N SER A 727 -13.04 -15.04 40.48
CA SER A 727 -11.81 -15.60 41.03
C SER A 727 -10.94 -14.52 41.68
N LEU A 728 -10.83 -13.36 41.05
CA LEU A 728 -10.10 -12.20 41.58
C LEU A 728 -10.74 -11.64 42.84
N ARG A 729 -12.08 -11.62 42.95
CA ARG A 729 -12.81 -11.17 44.14
C ARG A 729 -12.58 -12.04 45.38
N LYS A 730 -12.05 -13.27 45.21
CA LYS A 730 -11.70 -14.16 46.33
C LYS A 730 -10.34 -13.83 46.95
N ILE A 731 -9.53 -13.01 46.28
CA ILE A 731 -8.22 -12.61 46.78
C ILE A 731 -8.43 -11.63 47.95
N GLU A 732 -7.81 -11.92 49.09
CA GLU A 732 -7.88 -11.06 50.27
C GLU A 732 -7.37 -9.66 49.97
N GLY A 733 -8.17 -8.65 50.29
CA GLY A 733 -7.87 -7.24 50.04
C GLY A 733 -8.40 -6.68 48.72
N VAL A 734 -8.89 -7.50 47.80
CA VAL A 734 -9.57 -7.00 46.57
C VAL A 734 -11.00 -6.62 46.92
N TYR A 735 -11.35 -5.33 46.72
CA TYR A 735 -12.67 -4.81 47.09
C TYR A 735 -13.50 -4.33 45.88
N HIS A 736 -12.86 -3.95 44.76
CA HIS A 736 -13.57 -3.55 43.56
C HIS A 736 -12.84 -4.00 42.32
N ILE A 737 -13.59 -4.40 41.28
CA ILE A 737 -13.06 -4.74 39.95
C ILE A 737 -13.99 -4.09 38.94
N GLU A 738 -13.40 -3.37 38.02
CA GLU A 738 -14.11 -2.76 36.92
C GLU A 738 -13.38 -2.97 35.61
N ARG A 739 -14.12 -2.84 34.53
CA ARG A 739 -13.56 -2.91 33.18
C ARG A 739 -13.23 -1.52 32.71
N SER A 740 -11.96 -1.26 32.40
CA SER A 740 -11.53 0.04 31.92
C SER A 740 -11.50 0.11 30.40
N ALA A 741 -11.65 1.31 29.86
CA ALA A 741 -11.41 1.62 28.45
C ALA A 741 -9.90 1.72 28.20
N PHE A 742 -9.47 1.35 27.00
CA PHE A 742 -8.08 1.48 26.55
C PHE A 742 -7.63 2.95 26.48
#